data_97abf315faf90a7ab6985c4e5b39efde
#
_entry.id   97abf315faf90a7ab6985c4e5b39efde
#
_cell.length_a   1.000
_cell.length_b   1.000
_cell.length_c   1.000
_cell.angle_alpha   90.00
_cell.angle_beta   90.00
_cell.angle_gamma   90.00
#
_symmetry.space_group_name_H-M   'P 1'
#
loop_
_entity.id
_entity.type
_entity.pdbx_description
1 polymer ?
#
loop_
_entity_poly.entity_id
_entity_poly.type
_entity_poly.pdbx_seq_one_letter_code
_entity_poly.pdbx_strand_id
1 'polypeptide(L)'
;MAATWYRSSSIGTCALAAVLILAVGCGGPEERKAKYRMKAQEYMQAGNFPKARVALRNVLKIDPKDSEAYFLYAQVEEKEKNWRNAFAHYQRVVELQPDHERALVKLGKFYLQGRLDEKAHETADQLLRLYPGHVSARAIKAALLAADGRLTDAISAGEALVKQFPTEPDAAILLSTLYSLQNSPQRVETVLRKAVDAHPHDLDLLNSLAMAYMRMGNQAKAESVFRNILAIEPNVFDHHLKLALFFDQQRQYDKAEATLREALRLDRDSEQRHLALADYLAGRKDMAMAEAALNEAHHALPHAVNIQFALGRLYELHQQPDKARATYEDIRDHNRSKPAGGNATVKLAALDWVAGKQDAATQQLHEVLRDNPRASDALMLEGRIALQHGAGREAVQAFRTVLKDQPEQSEAYALLGQAHLMLEETNLARENLEKAVALSPNLYQAHLALAILDASSGRTRDARMRLEELLKQAPTNLGTLGMLLNLQAADRDWDGSTQTLSRIREAGANRFVADLAEGNLYQARLQWDKAVAAFERAAALNPDAPEPTFALVRIDARQGKLAQAQNRLTSLIAKNARHPFAHGLLGEILILKGDPLRAEEEFRLATDLKPDWSTPWMNWVTLKLSQRKYEEAGNILQRGLQVSPTNEELRLLYASHLGDRGQFDQAIVEYETILKQNPRQLMAANNLASILADQRGDAKSLDRALALSRDFEQRAPNPFFLDTLGWVHLKMGHQDDALRVIQRAVSEAPHHPILNYHLGMAHFKAGHRLEAQIHLRKALNAKQPFPGMDEAKSVLAEVTG
;
A
#
# COMPACT_ATOMS: atom_id res chain seq x y z
N MET A 1 5.11 86.02 -59.42
CA MET A 1 4.61 84.70 -59.89
C MET A 1 5.80 83.81 -60.21
N ALA A 2 6.01 82.82 -59.48
CA ALA A 2 6.91 81.72 -59.66
C ALA A 2 7.72 81.42 -58.35
N ALA A 3 7.12 80.64 -57.44
CA ALA A 3 7.86 79.96 -56.44
C ALA A 3 6.91 78.96 -55.66
N THR A 4 6.68 77.86 -56.27
CA THR A 4 6.10 76.65 -55.54
C THR A 4 6.23 75.41 -56.45
N TRP A 5 7.37 74.77 -56.41
CA TRP A 5 7.58 73.42 -56.88
C TRP A 5 9.00 72.92 -56.54
N TYR A 6 9.23 72.56 -55.30
CA TYR A 6 10.39 71.70 -54.90
C TYR A 6 10.33 71.33 -53.37
N ARG A 7 9.32 70.60 -53.01
CA ARG A 7 9.34 69.91 -51.67
C ARG A 7 8.35 68.72 -51.62
N SER A 8 8.60 67.69 -52.39
CA SER A 8 7.81 66.42 -52.23
C SER A 8 8.55 65.14 -52.63
N SER A 9 9.88 65.16 -52.84
CA SER A 9 10.62 63.95 -53.21
C SER A 9 11.65 63.43 -52.18
N SER A 10 11.84 64.12 -51.06
CA SER A 10 12.84 63.68 -50.06
C SER A 10 12.26 62.93 -48.83
N ILE A 11 10.95 62.85 -48.66
CA ILE A 11 10.34 62.14 -47.51
C ILE A 11 10.04 60.67 -47.87
N GLY A 12 9.82 60.34 -49.14
CA GLY A 12 9.57 58.99 -49.60
C GLY A 12 10.79 58.08 -49.59
N THR A 13 11.98 58.59 -49.80
CA THR A 13 13.23 57.83 -49.83
C THR A 13 13.79 57.55 -48.42
N CYS A 14 13.57 58.43 -47.47
CA CYS A 14 13.98 58.14 -46.07
C CYS A 14 13.03 57.15 -45.35
N ALA A 15 11.76 57.10 -45.71
CA ALA A 15 10.81 56.10 -45.12
C ALA A 15 11.06 54.70 -45.70
N LEU A 16 11.44 54.57 -46.97
CA LEU A 16 11.82 53.27 -47.54
C LEU A 16 13.17 52.74 -47.03
N ALA A 17 14.14 53.63 -46.78
CA ALA A 17 15.43 53.24 -46.18
C ALA A 17 15.28 52.89 -44.68
N ALA A 18 14.42 53.54 -43.94
CA ALA A 18 14.12 53.19 -42.53
C ALA A 18 13.34 51.89 -42.40
N VAL A 19 12.44 51.54 -43.33
CA VAL A 19 11.74 50.22 -43.33
C VAL A 19 12.69 49.12 -43.81
N LEU A 20 13.64 49.37 -44.69
CA LEU A 20 14.67 48.43 -45.09
C LEU A 20 15.74 48.18 -44.00
N ILE A 21 16.06 49.16 -43.16
CA ILE A 21 17.01 49.04 -42.03
C ILE A 21 16.34 48.35 -40.83
N LEU A 22 15.04 48.46 -40.64
CA LEU A 22 14.28 47.70 -39.65
C LEU A 22 14.04 46.24 -40.08
N ALA A 23 14.09 45.94 -41.36
CA ALA A 23 13.96 44.55 -41.87
C ALA A 23 15.28 43.77 -41.87
N VAL A 24 16.44 44.40 -41.72
CA VAL A 24 17.78 43.78 -41.63
C VAL A 24 18.22 43.55 -40.18
N GLY A 25 17.45 44.06 -39.18
CA GLY A 25 17.83 43.94 -37.74
C GLY A 25 17.17 42.81 -36.97
N CYS A 26 16.21 42.06 -37.55
CA CYS A 26 15.59 40.87 -36.95
C CYS A 26 15.74 39.71 -37.91
N GLY A 27 16.63 38.80 -37.62
CA GLY A 27 16.79 37.55 -38.37
C GLY A 27 15.43 36.86 -38.54
N GLY A 28 15.18 36.33 -39.74
CA GLY A 28 13.90 35.66 -40.07
C GLY A 28 13.59 34.52 -39.11
N PRO A 29 12.39 33.96 -39.13
CA PRO A 29 12.03 32.80 -38.23
C PRO A 29 13.03 31.68 -38.27
N GLU A 30 13.57 31.35 -39.44
CA GLU A 30 14.58 30.31 -39.62
C GLU A 30 15.92 30.64 -38.96
N GLU A 31 16.38 31.90 -39.06
CA GLU A 31 17.61 32.34 -38.43
C GLU A 31 17.50 32.35 -36.89
N ARG A 32 16.36 32.74 -36.36
CA ARG A 32 16.06 32.66 -34.91
C ARG A 32 15.98 31.20 -34.47
N LYS A 33 15.36 30.31 -35.26
CA LYS A 33 15.29 28.87 -35.02
C LYS A 33 16.71 28.27 -34.94
N ALA A 34 17.55 28.55 -35.92
CA ALA A 34 18.93 28.08 -35.97
C ALA A 34 19.75 28.56 -34.77
N LYS A 35 19.59 29.84 -34.37
CA LYS A 35 20.25 30.42 -33.20
C LYS A 35 19.82 29.71 -31.88
N TYR A 36 18.55 29.46 -31.70
CA TYR A 36 18.09 28.73 -30.51
C TYR A 36 18.55 27.27 -30.50
N ARG A 37 18.59 26.60 -31.66
CA ARG A 37 19.11 25.22 -31.76
C ARG A 37 20.60 25.18 -31.41
N MET A 38 21.42 26.11 -31.93
CA MET A 38 22.84 26.22 -31.60
C MET A 38 23.03 26.47 -30.09
N LYS A 39 22.28 27.37 -29.48
CA LYS A 39 22.32 27.59 -28.03
C LYS A 39 21.92 26.35 -27.22
N ALA A 40 20.96 25.58 -27.71
CA ALA A 40 20.56 24.34 -27.05
C ALA A 40 21.74 23.34 -27.06
N GLN A 41 22.42 23.20 -28.18
CA GLN A 41 23.61 22.31 -28.30
C GLN A 41 24.74 22.78 -27.39
N GLU A 42 25.05 24.12 -27.33
CA GLU A 42 26.02 24.69 -26.42
C GLU A 42 25.68 24.38 -24.95
N TYR A 43 24.40 24.55 -24.55
CA TYR A 43 23.97 24.24 -23.20
C TYR A 43 24.03 22.74 -22.91
N MET A 44 23.73 21.88 -23.87
CA MET A 44 23.87 20.43 -23.73
C MET A 44 25.34 20.03 -23.50
N GLN A 45 26.28 20.61 -24.27
CA GLN A 45 27.71 20.38 -24.10
C GLN A 45 28.23 20.88 -22.74
N ALA A 46 27.67 21.99 -22.25
CA ALA A 46 27.98 22.54 -20.94
C ALA A 46 27.25 21.81 -19.78
N GLY A 47 26.45 20.76 -20.05
CA GLY A 47 25.66 20.04 -19.04
C GLY A 47 24.50 20.86 -18.44
N ASN A 48 24.16 22.02 -19.02
CA ASN A 48 23.08 22.88 -18.55
C ASN A 48 21.74 22.50 -19.22
N PHE A 49 21.22 21.34 -18.86
CA PHE A 49 20.00 20.77 -19.43
C PHE A 49 18.73 21.65 -19.23
N PRO A 50 18.53 22.34 -18.09
CA PRO A 50 17.40 23.27 -17.95
C PRO A 50 17.40 24.39 -18.99
N LYS A 51 18.58 25.01 -19.28
CA LYS A 51 18.68 26.05 -20.29
C LYS A 51 18.57 25.48 -21.72
N ALA A 52 19.11 24.28 -21.97
CA ALA A 52 18.94 23.56 -23.23
C ALA A 52 17.45 23.33 -23.54
N ARG A 53 16.69 22.89 -22.55
CA ARG A 53 15.24 22.67 -22.65
C ARG A 53 14.47 23.95 -22.99
N VAL A 54 14.81 25.07 -22.36
CA VAL A 54 14.19 26.38 -22.70
C VAL A 54 14.52 26.79 -24.13
N ALA A 55 15.76 26.62 -24.58
CA ALA A 55 16.17 26.94 -25.96
C ALA A 55 15.41 26.07 -26.97
N LEU A 56 15.28 24.75 -26.71
CA LEU A 56 14.53 23.83 -27.58
C LEU A 56 13.03 24.15 -27.63
N ARG A 57 12.43 24.53 -26.51
CA ARG A 57 11.03 25.04 -26.49
C ARG A 57 10.86 26.25 -27.41
N ASN A 58 11.84 27.15 -27.47
CA ASN A 58 11.78 28.30 -28.34
C ASN A 58 11.94 27.91 -29.79
N VAL A 59 12.72 26.86 -30.13
CA VAL A 59 12.73 26.27 -31.48
C VAL A 59 11.34 25.76 -31.85
N LEU A 60 10.73 24.94 -30.98
CA LEU A 60 9.42 24.33 -31.23
C LEU A 60 8.25 25.32 -31.23
N LYS A 61 8.40 26.50 -30.58
CA LYS A 61 7.43 27.61 -30.73
C LYS A 61 7.48 28.24 -32.10
N ILE A 62 8.66 28.25 -32.76
CA ILE A 62 8.82 28.80 -34.13
C ILE A 62 8.38 27.74 -35.14
N ASP A 63 8.82 26.50 -34.95
CA ASP A 63 8.52 25.37 -35.85
C ASP A 63 8.11 24.13 -35.01
N PRO A 64 6.80 23.90 -34.81
CA PRO A 64 6.28 22.75 -34.06
C PRO A 64 6.53 21.39 -34.72
N LYS A 65 7.07 21.35 -35.93
CA LYS A 65 7.39 20.12 -36.70
C LYS A 65 8.88 19.90 -36.88
N ASP A 66 9.73 20.64 -36.19
CA ASP A 66 11.18 20.48 -36.28
C ASP A 66 11.59 19.15 -35.62
N SER A 67 11.82 18.09 -36.39
CA SER A 67 12.19 16.76 -35.93
C SER A 67 13.53 16.75 -35.19
N GLU A 68 14.52 17.53 -35.67
CA GLU A 68 15.82 17.62 -34.98
C GLU A 68 15.71 18.27 -33.61
N ALA A 69 14.85 19.29 -33.43
CA ALA A 69 14.61 19.89 -32.15
C ALA A 69 13.97 18.88 -31.18
N TYR A 70 13.02 18.05 -31.61
CA TYR A 70 12.50 16.95 -30.80
C TYR A 70 13.57 15.91 -30.47
N PHE A 71 14.43 15.60 -31.43
CA PHE A 71 15.53 14.65 -31.19
C PHE A 71 16.51 15.17 -30.13
N LEU A 72 16.93 16.43 -30.23
CA LEU A 72 17.76 17.06 -29.21
C LEU A 72 17.03 17.14 -27.84
N TYR A 73 15.73 17.40 -27.86
CA TYR A 73 14.94 17.42 -26.64
C TYR A 73 14.90 16.03 -25.99
N ALA A 74 14.68 14.98 -26.77
CA ALA A 74 14.75 13.61 -26.26
C ALA A 74 16.11 13.28 -25.62
N GLN A 75 17.21 13.73 -26.21
CA GLN A 75 18.54 13.55 -25.65
C GLN A 75 18.74 14.31 -24.33
N VAL A 76 18.19 15.53 -24.20
CA VAL A 76 18.19 16.26 -22.93
C VAL A 76 17.42 15.49 -21.85
N GLU A 77 16.22 15.02 -22.15
CA GLU A 77 15.40 14.24 -21.22
C GLU A 77 16.07 12.90 -20.86
N GLU A 78 16.75 12.26 -21.81
CA GLU A 78 17.54 11.03 -21.58
C GLU A 78 18.70 11.28 -20.60
N LYS A 79 19.43 12.38 -20.75
CA LYS A 79 20.54 12.75 -19.85
C LYS A 79 20.04 13.09 -18.44
N GLU A 80 18.82 13.63 -18.30
CA GLU A 80 18.17 13.87 -17.01
C GLU A 80 17.38 12.67 -16.47
N LYS A 81 17.46 11.50 -17.15
CA LYS A 81 16.75 10.26 -16.77
C LYS A 81 15.23 10.38 -16.79
N ASN A 82 14.70 11.35 -17.52
CA ASN A 82 13.25 11.51 -17.75
C ASN A 82 12.81 10.59 -18.89
N TRP A 83 12.95 9.29 -18.68
CA TRP A 83 12.79 8.25 -19.71
C TRP A 83 11.46 8.33 -20.46
N ARG A 84 10.38 8.65 -19.76
CA ARG A 84 9.04 8.78 -20.34
C ARG A 84 8.98 9.92 -21.37
N ASN A 85 9.53 11.08 -21.02
CA ASN A 85 9.56 12.23 -21.91
C ASN A 85 10.54 12.01 -23.07
N ALA A 86 11.71 11.42 -22.80
CA ALA A 86 12.67 11.05 -23.84
C ALA A 86 12.01 10.13 -24.87
N PHE A 87 11.34 9.09 -24.41
CA PHE A 87 10.61 8.15 -25.28
C PHE A 87 9.53 8.86 -26.11
N ALA A 88 8.69 9.69 -25.49
CA ALA A 88 7.63 10.43 -26.18
C ALA A 88 8.21 11.37 -27.27
N HIS A 89 9.33 12.03 -26.98
CA HIS A 89 9.98 12.88 -27.96
C HIS A 89 10.63 12.08 -29.10
N TYR A 90 11.27 10.93 -28.83
CA TYR A 90 11.75 10.04 -29.91
C TYR A 90 10.62 9.51 -30.77
N GLN A 91 9.47 9.15 -30.18
CA GLN A 91 8.27 8.78 -30.96
C GLN A 91 7.83 9.94 -31.87
N ARG A 92 7.82 11.17 -31.33
CA ARG A 92 7.44 12.34 -32.10
C ARG A 92 8.39 12.59 -33.27
N VAL A 93 9.70 12.32 -33.10
CA VAL A 93 10.66 12.40 -34.19
C VAL A 93 10.28 11.45 -35.34
N VAL A 94 10.00 10.18 -35.00
CA VAL A 94 9.67 9.15 -36.02
C VAL A 94 8.30 9.42 -36.64
N GLU A 95 7.34 9.99 -35.94
CA GLU A 95 6.07 10.45 -36.52
C GLU A 95 6.27 11.55 -37.56
N LEU A 96 7.21 12.49 -37.31
CA LEU A 96 7.49 13.60 -38.21
C LEU A 96 8.43 13.21 -39.36
N GLN A 97 9.37 12.31 -39.07
CA GLN A 97 10.37 11.81 -40.01
C GLN A 97 10.55 10.29 -39.81
N PRO A 98 9.77 9.46 -40.51
CA PRO A 98 9.76 8.01 -40.35
C PRO A 98 11.08 7.28 -40.65
N ASP A 99 11.97 7.91 -41.40
CA ASP A 99 13.29 7.42 -41.76
C ASP A 99 14.43 7.96 -40.87
N HIS A 100 14.11 8.61 -39.75
CA HIS A 100 15.12 9.16 -38.87
C HIS A 100 15.87 8.05 -38.14
N GLU A 101 17.02 7.66 -38.67
CA GLU A 101 17.84 6.52 -38.25
C GLU A 101 18.12 6.51 -36.73
N ARG A 102 18.70 7.61 -36.24
CA ARG A 102 19.08 7.70 -34.80
C ARG A 102 17.90 7.57 -33.83
N ALA A 103 16.74 8.13 -34.19
CA ALA A 103 15.54 8.02 -33.39
C ALA A 103 14.96 6.60 -33.39
N LEU A 104 14.96 5.92 -34.55
CA LEU A 104 14.54 4.53 -34.66
C LEU A 104 15.45 3.61 -33.82
N VAL A 105 16.77 3.83 -33.84
CA VAL A 105 17.70 3.08 -32.99
C VAL A 105 17.37 3.25 -31.51
N LYS A 106 17.16 4.50 -31.08
CA LYS A 106 16.79 4.80 -29.66
C LYS A 106 15.44 4.14 -29.28
N LEU A 107 14.42 4.28 -30.14
CA LEU A 107 13.13 3.63 -29.89
C LEU A 107 13.23 2.11 -29.82
N GLY A 108 13.97 1.48 -30.71
CA GLY A 108 14.18 0.04 -30.69
C GLY A 108 14.83 -0.43 -29.38
N LYS A 109 15.82 0.32 -28.86
CA LYS A 109 16.44 0.06 -27.56
C LYS A 109 15.45 0.27 -26.40
N PHE A 110 14.62 1.33 -26.43
CA PHE A 110 13.58 1.55 -25.44
C PHE A 110 12.52 0.45 -25.42
N TYR A 111 12.05 0.00 -26.60
CA TYR A 111 11.09 -1.09 -26.70
C TYR A 111 11.67 -2.40 -26.14
N LEU A 112 12.92 -2.70 -26.44
CA LEU A 112 13.61 -3.88 -25.91
C LEU A 112 13.73 -3.84 -24.39
N GLN A 113 14.10 -2.70 -23.81
CA GLN A 113 14.18 -2.50 -22.37
C GLN A 113 12.83 -2.60 -21.68
N GLY A 114 11.78 -2.07 -22.33
CA GLY A 114 10.40 -2.10 -21.87
C GLY A 114 9.67 -3.43 -22.07
N ARG A 115 10.36 -4.48 -22.58
CA ARG A 115 9.75 -5.77 -22.93
C ARG A 115 8.58 -5.66 -23.92
N LEU A 116 8.63 -4.66 -24.79
CA LEU A 116 7.68 -4.47 -25.88
C LEU A 116 8.26 -5.12 -27.15
N ASP A 117 8.43 -6.44 -27.07
CA ASP A 117 9.23 -7.22 -28.00
C ASP A 117 8.72 -7.13 -29.45
N GLU A 118 7.39 -7.10 -29.67
CA GLU A 118 6.78 -6.89 -31.00
C GLU A 118 7.18 -5.54 -31.60
N LYS A 119 7.09 -4.45 -30.84
CA LYS A 119 7.48 -3.11 -31.28
C LYS A 119 8.99 -2.99 -31.55
N ALA A 120 9.80 -3.67 -30.73
CA ALA A 120 11.23 -3.75 -30.93
C ALA A 120 11.55 -4.50 -32.27
N HIS A 121 10.83 -5.59 -32.55
CA HIS A 121 10.93 -6.30 -33.84
C HIS A 121 10.56 -5.39 -35.03
N GLU A 122 9.38 -4.75 -34.98
CA GLU A 122 8.90 -3.85 -36.01
C GLU A 122 9.90 -2.73 -36.33
N THR A 123 10.44 -2.12 -35.28
CA THR A 123 11.42 -1.02 -35.40
C THR A 123 12.75 -1.50 -35.99
N ALA A 124 13.23 -2.67 -35.56
CA ALA A 124 14.45 -3.27 -36.10
C ALA A 124 14.27 -3.65 -37.60
N ASP A 125 13.10 -4.18 -37.95
CA ASP A 125 12.76 -4.49 -39.37
C ASP A 125 12.63 -3.24 -40.23
N GLN A 126 12.07 -2.15 -39.67
CA GLN A 126 12.03 -0.86 -40.36
C GLN A 126 13.44 -0.33 -40.64
N LEU A 127 14.34 -0.38 -39.63
CA LEU A 127 15.74 0.00 -39.81
C LEU A 127 16.45 -0.87 -40.87
N LEU A 128 16.21 -2.17 -40.87
CA LEU A 128 16.84 -3.08 -41.82
C LEU A 128 16.29 -2.94 -43.25
N ARG A 129 15.03 -2.51 -43.43
CA ARG A 129 14.49 -2.15 -44.74
C ARG A 129 15.12 -0.87 -45.29
N LEU A 130 15.35 0.12 -44.44
CA LEU A 130 15.99 1.38 -44.80
C LEU A 130 17.51 1.22 -44.98
N TYR A 131 18.13 0.45 -44.10
CA TYR A 131 19.58 0.27 -43.99
C TYR A 131 19.91 -1.23 -43.81
N PRO A 132 20.02 -2.05 -44.86
CA PRO A 132 20.13 -3.52 -44.76
C PRO A 132 21.32 -4.04 -43.93
N GLY A 133 22.37 -3.24 -43.78
CA GLY A 133 23.56 -3.57 -42.97
C GLY A 133 23.58 -3.00 -41.56
N HIS A 134 22.49 -2.38 -41.09
CA HIS A 134 22.48 -1.59 -39.84
C HIS A 134 22.82 -2.43 -38.62
N VAL A 135 23.94 -2.11 -37.94
CA VAL A 135 24.49 -2.89 -36.81
C VAL A 135 23.54 -2.89 -35.62
N SER A 136 23.05 -1.72 -35.20
CA SER A 136 22.14 -1.62 -34.05
C SER A 136 20.84 -2.39 -34.26
N ALA A 137 20.27 -2.38 -35.49
CA ALA A 137 19.06 -3.14 -35.79
C ALA A 137 19.28 -4.66 -35.71
N ARG A 138 20.43 -5.13 -36.22
CA ARG A 138 20.82 -6.55 -36.08
C ARG A 138 21.12 -6.93 -34.63
N ALA A 139 21.69 -6.00 -33.85
CA ALA A 139 21.91 -6.17 -32.42
C ALA A 139 20.58 -6.28 -31.66
N ILE A 140 19.59 -5.43 -31.94
CA ILE A 140 18.24 -5.54 -31.37
C ILE A 140 17.61 -6.90 -31.65
N LYS A 141 17.70 -7.37 -32.94
CA LYS A 141 17.17 -8.69 -33.32
C LYS A 141 17.86 -9.85 -32.58
N ALA A 142 19.15 -9.79 -32.40
CA ALA A 142 19.88 -10.81 -31.64
C ALA A 142 19.53 -10.75 -30.14
N ALA A 143 19.31 -9.56 -29.57
CA ALA A 143 18.84 -9.42 -28.21
C ALA A 143 17.44 -10.03 -28.00
N LEU A 144 16.53 -9.86 -28.98
CA LEU A 144 15.19 -10.47 -28.97
C LEU A 144 15.25 -12.00 -28.97
N LEU A 145 16.19 -12.61 -29.70
CA LEU A 145 16.41 -14.08 -29.62
C LEU A 145 16.72 -14.52 -28.16
N ALA A 146 17.53 -13.75 -27.46
CA ALA A 146 17.82 -14.06 -26.06
C ALA A 146 16.60 -13.86 -25.15
N ALA A 147 15.75 -12.85 -25.40
CA ALA A 147 14.50 -12.62 -24.70
C ALA A 147 13.51 -13.79 -24.90
N ASP A 148 13.50 -14.42 -26.07
CA ASP A 148 12.73 -15.62 -26.44
C ASP A 148 13.30 -16.92 -25.85
N GLY A 149 14.33 -16.84 -25.00
CA GLY A 149 15.00 -18.01 -24.40
C GLY A 149 16.00 -18.71 -25.34
N ARG A 150 16.26 -18.20 -26.55
CA ARG A 150 17.16 -18.75 -27.57
C ARG A 150 18.58 -18.18 -27.42
N LEU A 151 19.16 -18.33 -26.22
CA LEU A 151 20.45 -17.70 -25.89
C LEU A 151 21.58 -18.16 -26.82
N THR A 152 21.62 -19.42 -27.21
CA THR A 152 22.66 -19.96 -28.12
C THR A 152 22.59 -19.30 -29.50
N ASP A 153 21.39 -19.13 -30.04
CA ASP A 153 21.19 -18.48 -31.33
C ASP A 153 21.55 -17.00 -31.26
N ALA A 154 21.17 -16.34 -30.17
CA ALA A 154 21.53 -14.96 -29.90
C ALA A 154 23.06 -14.76 -29.85
N ILE A 155 23.78 -15.65 -29.15
CA ILE A 155 25.26 -15.60 -29.09
C ILE A 155 25.85 -15.79 -30.47
N SER A 156 25.40 -16.79 -31.23
CA SER A 156 25.88 -17.03 -32.60
C SER A 156 25.67 -15.82 -33.51
N ALA A 157 24.50 -15.17 -33.43
CA ALA A 157 24.21 -13.94 -34.18
C ALA A 157 25.10 -12.77 -33.71
N GLY A 158 25.32 -12.61 -32.40
CA GLY A 158 26.21 -11.59 -31.85
C GLY A 158 27.68 -11.81 -32.23
N GLU A 159 28.17 -13.04 -32.21
CA GLU A 159 29.53 -13.39 -32.66
C GLU A 159 29.73 -13.08 -34.15
N ALA A 160 28.75 -13.43 -35.00
CA ALA A 160 28.78 -13.11 -36.43
C ALA A 160 28.78 -11.57 -36.64
N LEU A 161 28.02 -10.83 -35.84
CA LEU A 161 27.97 -9.38 -35.91
C LEU A 161 29.32 -8.76 -35.52
N VAL A 162 29.92 -9.15 -34.40
CA VAL A 162 31.23 -8.67 -33.97
C VAL A 162 32.34 -9.11 -34.92
N LYS A 163 32.24 -10.29 -35.54
CA LYS A 163 33.19 -10.72 -36.57
C LYS A 163 33.18 -9.80 -37.78
N GLN A 164 31.98 -9.37 -38.20
CA GLN A 164 31.81 -8.45 -39.33
C GLN A 164 32.15 -7.01 -38.98
N PHE A 165 31.82 -6.58 -37.75
CA PHE A 165 31.95 -5.21 -37.21
C PHE A 165 32.68 -5.23 -35.87
N PRO A 166 34.00 -5.48 -35.85
CA PRO A 166 34.72 -5.86 -34.62
C PRO A 166 34.93 -4.74 -33.62
N THR A 167 34.66 -3.48 -34.00
CA THR A 167 34.82 -2.31 -33.12
C THR A 167 33.52 -1.55 -32.92
N GLU A 168 32.41 -1.95 -33.53
CA GLU A 168 31.14 -1.27 -33.38
C GLU A 168 30.57 -1.39 -31.98
N PRO A 169 30.26 -0.24 -31.31
CA PRO A 169 29.81 -0.23 -29.91
C PRO A 169 28.61 -1.12 -29.65
N ASP A 170 27.55 -0.99 -30.44
CA ASP A 170 26.31 -1.76 -30.26
C ASP A 170 26.50 -3.28 -30.41
N ALA A 171 27.37 -3.70 -31.33
CA ALA A 171 27.72 -5.11 -31.50
C ALA A 171 28.48 -5.66 -30.29
N ALA A 172 29.45 -4.89 -29.77
CA ALA A 172 30.26 -5.27 -28.62
C ALA A 172 29.42 -5.29 -27.33
N ILE A 173 28.57 -4.29 -27.09
CA ILE A 173 27.67 -4.22 -25.94
C ILE A 173 26.70 -5.40 -25.94
N LEU A 174 26.07 -5.68 -27.09
CA LEU A 174 25.20 -6.86 -27.25
C LEU A 174 25.92 -8.15 -26.86
N LEU A 175 27.05 -8.42 -27.52
CA LEU A 175 27.76 -9.69 -27.33
C LEU A 175 28.28 -9.83 -25.90
N SER A 176 28.72 -8.75 -25.28
CA SER A 176 29.14 -8.71 -23.87
C SER A 176 27.97 -9.03 -22.93
N THR A 177 26.78 -8.53 -23.24
CA THR A 177 25.56 -8.83 -22.46
C THR A 177 25.20 -10.32 -22.58
N LEU A 178 25.23 -10.86 -23.80
CA LEU A 178 24.96 -12.29 -24.04
C LEU A 178 25.98 -13.21 -23.36
N TYR A 179 27.26 -12.88 -23.40
CA TYR A 179 28.30 -13.61 -22.63
C TYR A 179 28.15 -13.45 -21.11
N SER A 180 27.63 -12.32 -20.66
CA SER A 180 27.30 -12.15 -19.24
C SER A 180 26.14 -13.08 -18.81
N LEU A 181 25.11 -13.25 -19.64
CA LEU A 181 24.03 -14.21 -19.42
C LEU A 181 24.55 -15.66 -19.44
N GLN A 182 25.59 -15.95 -20.27
CA GLN A 182 26.26 -17.24 -20.33
C GLN A 182 27.27 -17.46 -19.16
N ASN A 183 27.46 -16.45 -18.29
CA ASN A 183 28.45 -16.46 -17.21
C ASN A 183 29.91 -16.66 -17.70
N SER A 184 30.29 -15.94 -18.75
CA SER A 184 31.62 -16.03 -19.41
C SER A 184 32.42 -14.70 -19.29
N PRO A 185 32.91 -14.33 -18.10
CA PRO A 185 33.44 -12.99 -17.82
C PRO A 185 34.71 -12.64 -18.63
N GLN A 186 35.56 -13.59 -18.94
CA GLN A 186 36.78 -13.37 -19.75
C GLN A 186 36.44 -12.98 -21.19
N ARG A 187 35.40 -13.60 -21.77
CA ARG A 187 34.90 -13.26 -23.11
C ARG A 187 34.28 -11.87 -23.11
N VAL A 188 33.57 -11.50 -22.06
CA VAL A 188 33.02 -10.14 -21.86
C VAL A 188 34.14 -9.10 -21.91
N GLU A 189 35.19 -9.27 -21.09
CA GLU A 189 36.35 -8.35 -21.07
C GLU A 189 37.01 -8.23 -22.44
N THR A 190 37.25 -9.36 -23.11
CA THR A 190 37.93 -9.35 -24.42
C THR A 190 37.17 -8.54 -25.48
N VAL A 191 35.86 -8.71 -25.56
CA VAL A 191 35.02 -8.01 -26.54
C VAL A 191 34.94 -6.51 -26.22
N LEU A 192 34.67 -6.16 -24.98
CA LEU A 192 34.52 -4.76 -24.59
C LEU A 192 35.83 -3.99 -24.70
N ARG A 193 36.98 -4.56 -24.27
CA ARG A 193 38.27 -3.88 -24.41
C ARG A 193 38.63 -3.57 -25.85
N LYS A 194 38.45 -4.51 -26.77
CA LYS A 194 38.69 -4.28 -28.19
C LYS A 194 37.85 -3.12 -28.73
N ALA A 195 36.60 -3.01 -28.34
CA ALA A 195 35.72 -1.91 -28.77
C ALA A 195 36.13 -0.58 -28.10
N VAL A 196 36.47 -0.60 -26.80
CA VAL A 196 36.94 0.60 -26.07
C VAL A 196 38.27 1.10 -26.63
N ASP A 197 39.21 0.20 -27.01
CA ASP A 197 40.50 0.61 -27.64
C ASP A 197 40.26 1.35 -28.95
N ALA A 198 39.19 1.01 -29.72
CA ALA A 198 38.82 1.72 -30.94
C ALA A 198 37.99 3.00 -30.66
N HIS A 199 37.20 3.02 -29.63
CA HIS A 199 36.31 4.14 -29.23
C HIS A 199 36.54 4.54 -27.77
N PRO A 200 37.71 5.13 -27.43
CA PRO A 200 38.10 5.34 -26.03
C PRO A 200 37.24 6.37 -25.28
N HIS A 201 36.43 7.14 -25.98
CA HIS A 201 35.54 8.14 -25.40
C HIS A 201 34.06 7.72 -25.45
N ASP A 202 33.75 6.50 -25.90
CA ASP A 202 32.36 6.00 -25.88
C ASP A 202 31.95 5.60 -24.46
N LEU A 203 31.03 6.40 -23.89
CA LEU A 203 30.59 6.23 -22.50
C LEU A 203 29.78 4.95 -22.28
N ASP A 204 29.04 4.48 -23.28
CA ASP A 204 28.24 3.25 -23.17
C ASP A 204 29.15 2.03 -23.10
N LEU A 205 30.20 2.01 -23.91
CA LEU A 205 31.24 0.99 -23.85
C LEU A 205 32.00 1.01 -22.52
N LEU A 206 32.41 2.20 -22.07
CA LEU A 206 33.13 2.37 -20.79
C LEU A 206 32.26 1.96 -19.61
N ASN A 207 30.99 2.37 -19.56
CA ASN A 207 30.06 1.93 -18.52
C ASN A 207 29.90 0.41 -18.52
N SER A 208 29.74 -0.20 -19.72
CA SER A 208 29.61 -1.66 -19.84
C SER A 208 30.88 -2.38 -19.34
N LEU A 209 32.06 -1.84 -19.65
CA LEU A 209 33.34 -2.39 -19.20
C LEU A 209 33.52 -2.24 -17.68
N ALA A 210 33.16 -1.10 -17.10
CA ALA A 210 33.18 -0.89 -15.64
C ALA A 210 32.29 -1.91 -14.93
N MET A 211 31.05 -2.10 -15.41
CA MET A 211 30.12 -3.08 -14.86
C MET A 211 30.63 -4.52 -15.00
N ALA A 212 31.30 -4.84 -16.08
CA ALA A 212 31.92 -6.15 -16.27
C ALA A 212 33.02 -6.37 -15.24
N TYR A 213 33.92 -5.41 -15.03
CA TYR A 213 34.96 -5.50 -14.01
C TYR A 213 34.39 -5.60 -12.58
N MET A 214 33.30 -4.89 -12.29
CA MET A 214 32.60 -5.04 -10.99
C MET A 214 32.09 -6.47 -10.77
N ARG A 215 31.44 -7.06 -11.77
CA ARG A 215 30.97 -8.45 -11.71
C ARG A 215 32.10 -9.48 -11.56
N MET A 216 33.25 -9.19 -12.15
CA MET A 216 34.46 -10.03 -12.02
C MET A 216 35.21 -9.81 -10.70
N GLY A 217 34.77 -8.89 -9.85
CA GLY A 217 35.48 -8.53 -8.62
C GLY A 217 36.80 -7.78 -8.84
N ASN A 218 37.06 -7.30 -10.07
CA ASN A 218 38.29 -6.55 -10.39
C ASN A 218 38.09 -5.06 -10.10
N GLN A 219 38.18 -4.73 -8.82
CA GLN A 219 37.92 -3.38 -8.30
C GLN A 219 38.87 -2.33 -8.90
N ALA A 220 40.15 -2.64 -9.02
CA ALA A 220 41.14 -1.69 -9.53
C ALA A 220 40.88 -1.27 -10.98
N LYS A 221 40.51 -2.25 -11.84
CA LYS A 221 40.14 -1.96 -13.23
C LYS A 221 38.82 -1.20 -13.33
N ALA A 222 37.84 -1.54 -12.51
CA ALA A 222 36.55 -0.85 -12.46
C ALA A 222 36.73 0.63 -12.06
N GLU A 223 37.52 0.90 -10.99
CA GLU A 223 37.89 2.26 -10.57
C GLU A 223 38.56 3.06 -11.69
N SER A 224 39.53 2.45 -12.38
CA SER A 224 40.24 3.09 -13.50
C SER A 224 39.27 3.51 -14.63
N VAL A 225 38.30 2.66 -14.96
CA VAL A 225 37.33 2.98 -16.01
C VAL A 225 36.36 4.07 -15.54
N PHE A 226 35.87 4.05 -14.30
CA PHE A 226 35.02 5.14 -13.79
C PHE A 226 35.75 6.48 -13.76
N ARG A 227 37.03 6.49 -13.40
CA ARG A 227 37.86 7.72 -13.44
C ARG A 227 38.06 8.21 -14.88
N ASN A 228 38.21 7.31 -15.85
CA ASN A 228 38.25 7.66 -17.28
C ASN A 228 36.94 8.32 -17.74
N ILE A 229 35.80 7.77 -17.35
CA ILE A 229 34.47 8.37 -17.62
C ILE A 229 34.42 9.80 -17.08
N LEU A 230 34.84 10.00 -15.85
CA LEU A 230 34.92 11.34 -15.22
C LEU A 230 35.89 12.28 -15.92
N ALA A 231 36.98 11.78 -16.48
CA ALA A 231 37.92 12.59 -17.24
C ALA A 231 37.33 13.08 -18.56
N ILE A 232 36.45 12.27 -19.18
CA ILE A 232 35.76 12.64 -20.44
C ILE A 232 34.63 13.67 -20.18
N GLU A 233 33.80 13.44 -19.15
CA GLU A 233 32.69 14.35 -18.78
C GLU A 233 32.78 14.74 -17.30
N PRO A 234 33.73 15.64 -16.89
CA PRO A 234 33.97 15.93 -15.47
C PRO A 234 32.80 16.66 -14.76
N ASN A 235 31.97 17.38 -15.50
CA ASN A 235 30.89 18.17 -14.94
C ASN A 235 29.57 17.40 -14.82
N VAL A 236 29.47 16.18 -15.37
CA VAL A 236 28.25 15.36 -15.31
C VAL A 236 28.17 14.69 -13.95
N PHE A 237 27.22 15.15 -13.14
CA PHE A 237 27.07 14.70 -11.75
C PHE A 237 26.82 13.19 -11.61
N ASP A 238 26.10 12.59 -12.56
CA ASP A 238 25.80 11.14 -12.56
C ASP A 238 27.07 10.27 -12.54
N HIS A 239 28.14 10.71 -13.18
CA HIS A 239 29.40 9.97 -13.18
C HIS A 239 30.07 9.97 -11.80
N HIS A 240 30.00 11.08 -11.07
CA HIS A 240 30.45 11.17 -9.68
C HIS A 240 29.60 10.28 -8.78
N LEU A 241 28.27 10.28 -8.95
CA LEU A 241 27.38 9.40 -8.19
C LEU A 241 27.72 7.93 -8.40
N LYS A 242 27.95 7.51 -9.65
CA LYS A 242 28.32 6.12 -9.97
C LYS A 242 29.64 5.72 -9.30
N LEU A 243 30.65 6.60 -9.36
CA LEU A 243 31.94 6.33 -8.72
C LEU A 243 31.79 6.33 -7.18
N ALA A 244 31.01 7.24 -6.60
CA ALA A 244 30.75 7.25 -5.17
C ALA A 244 30.02 5.98 -4.70
N LEU A 245 29.00 5.53 -5.42
CA LEU A 245 28.29 4.27 -5.15
C LEU A 245 29.21 3.06 -5.31
N PHE A 246 30.10 3.06 -6.31
CA PHE A 246 31.11 2.03 -6.44
C PHE A 246 32.01 1.95 -5.19
N PHE A 247 32.53 3.08 -4.69
CA PHE A 247 33.34 3.11 -3.49
C PHE A 247 32.53 2.68 -2.25
N ASP A 248 31.27 3.10 -2.13
CA ASP A 248 30.40 2.71 -1.03
C ASP A 248 30.18 1.19 -0.97
N GLN A 249 29.90 0.55 -2.11
CA GLN A 249 29.77 -0.91 -2.22
C GLN A 249 31.08 -1.64 -1.80
N GLN A 250 32.24 -1.02 -2.03
CA GLN A 250 33.53 -1.55 -1.61
C GLN A 250 33.89 -1.18 -0.16
N ARG A 251 32.99 -0.54 0.58
CA ARG A 251 33.18 -0.02 1.95
C ARG A 251 34.34 1.01 2.05
N GLN A 252 34.69 1.67 0.93
CA GLN A 252 35.69 2.73 0.88
C GLN A 252 34.99 4.09 1.08
N TYR A 253 34.41 4.28 2.25
CA TYR A 253 33.50 5.38 2.55
C TYR A 253 34.12 6.76 2.37
N ASP A 254 35.38 6.92 2.78
CA ASP A 254 36.11 8.19 2.64
C ASP A 254 36.28 8.59 1.16
N LYS A 255 36.51 7.61 0.27
CA LYS A 255 36.61 7.88 -1.16
C LYS A 255 35.23 8.21 -1.77
N ALA A 256 34.19 7.58 -1.31
CA ALA A 256 32.84 7.90 -1.75
C ALA A 256 32.45 9.33 -1.38
N GLU A 257 32.69 9.73 -0.13
CA GLU A 257 32.47 11.09 0.33
C GLU A 257 33.33 12.10 -0.43
N ALA A 258 34.62 11.82 -0.57
CA ALA A 258 35.54 12.70 -1.31
C ALA A 258 35.10 12.92 -2.77
N THR A 259 34.55 11.89 -3.41
CA THR A 259 34.01 11.97 -4.78
C THR A 259 32.77 12.88 -4.84
N LEU A 260 31.87 12.80 -3.85
CA LEU A 260 30.69 13.67 -3.79
C LEU A 260 31.07 15.13 -3.46
N ARG A 261 32.07 15.34 -2.58
CA ARG A 261 32.60 16.68 -2.29
C ARG A 261 33.33 17.29 -3.50
N GLU A 262 34.01 16.48 -4.29
CA GLU A 262 34.61 16.90 -5.57
C GLU A 262 33.51 17.35 -6.54
N ALA A 263 32.44 16.55 -6.70
CA ALA A 263 31.29 16.93 -7.51
C ALA A 263 30.68 18.28 -7.07
N LEU A 264 30.57 18.49 -5.76
CA LEU A 264 30.06 19.75 -5.21
C LEU A 264 31.00 20.94 -5.49
N ARG A 265 32.32 20.75 -5.43
CA ARG A 265 33.29 21.82 -5.77
C ARG A 265 33.21 22.30 -7.21
N LEU A 266 32.83 21.38 -8.14
CA LEU A 266 32.65 21.71 -9.56
C LEU A 266 31.43 22.57 -9.83
N ASP A 267 30.38 22.47 -8.97
CA ASP A 267 29.18 23.27 -9.10
C ASP A 267 28.55 23.45 -7.70
N ARG A 268 28.96 24.52 -7.04
CA ARG A 268 28.55 24.88 -5.69
C ARG A 268 27.09 25.37 -5.61
N ASP A 269 26.55 25.80 -6.72
CA ASP A 269 25.17 26.31 -6.80
C ASP A 269 24.15 25.19 -7.10
N SER A 270 24.62 23.96 -7.18
CA SER A 270 23.74 22.81 -7.45
C SER A 270 23.10 22.27 -6.18
N GLU A 271 21.83 22.55 -5.99
CA GLU A 271 21.02 21.96 -4.92
C GLU A 271 21.10 20.43 -4.90
N GLN A 272 21.06 19.79 -6.08
CA GLN A 272 21.11 18.34 -6.22
C GLN A 272 22.41 17.74 -5.63
N ARG A 273 23.55 18.39 -5.85
CA ARG A 273 24.85 17.90 -5.34
C ARG A 273 24.95 18.05 -3.83
N HIS A 274 24.43 19.13 -3.28
CA HIS A 274 24.32 19.32 -1.84
C HIS A 274 23.45 18.24 -1.18
N LEU A 275 22.27 18.02 -1.74
CA LEU A 275 21.35 17.00 -1.23
C LEU A 275 21.96 15.59 -1.30
N ALA A 276 22.63 15.25 -2.41
CA ALA A 276 23.25 13.93 -2.56
C ALA A 276 24.37 13.68 -1.54
N LEU A 277 25.19 14.70 -1.24
CA LEU A 277 26.20 14.59 -0.19
C LEU A 277 25.54 14.41 1.19
N ALA A 278 24.51 15.18 1.50
CA ALA A 278 23.82 15.10 2.77
C ALA A 278 23.10 13.77 2.94
N ASP A 279 22.39 13.28 1.91
CA ASP A 279 21.72 11.97 1.92
C ASP A 279 22.73 10.82 2.10
N TYR A 280 23.91 10.92 1.47
CA TYR A 280 24.99 9.95 1.66
C TYR A 280 25.47 9.92 3.12
N LEU A 281 25.74 11.08 3.71
CA LEU A 281 26.19 11.19 5.10
C LEU A 281 25.13 10.68 6.08
N ALA A 282 23.86 11.05 5.87
CA ALA A 282 22.73 10.56 6.68
C ALA A 282 22.57 9.03 6.59
N GLY A 283 22.73 8.47 5.39
CA GLY A 283 22.68 7.02 5.15
C GLY A 283 23.80 6.25 5.87
N ARG A 284 24.91 6.90 6.17
CA ARG A 284 26.02 6.36 7.00
C ARG A 284 25.77 6.50 8.50
N LYS A 285 24.62 7.03 8.90
CA LYS A 285 24.23 7.31 10.30
C LYS A 285 25.10 8.36 10.98
N ASP A 286 25.74 9.21 10.22
CA ASP A 286 26.46 10.38 10.72
C ASP A 286 25.58 11.62 10.64
N MET A 287 24.68 11.74 11.61
CA MET A 287 23.73 12.85 11.68
C MET A 287 24.43 14.21 11.75
N ALA A 288 25.50 14.30 12.52
CA ALA A 288 26.18 15.59 12.74
C ALA A 288 26.80 16.09 11.44
N MET A 289 27.43 15.21 10.66
CA MET A 289 28.00 15.56 9.36
C MET A 289 26.90 15.88 8.33
N ALA A 290 25.81 15.13 8.32
CA ALA A 290 24.68 15.40 7.44
C ALA A 290 24.00 16.75 7.77
N GLU A 291 23.79 17.04 9.06
CA GLU A 291 23.24 18.33 9.54
C GLU A 291 24.18 19.49 9.16
N ALA A 292 25.49 19.34 9.36
CA ALA A 292 26.48 20.35 8.98
C ALA A 292 26.48 20.60 7.46
N ALA A 293 26.42 19.53 6.65
CA ALA A 293 26.39 19.67 5.19
C ALA A 293 25.11 20.36 4.70
N LEU A 294 23.95 20.06 5.29
CA LEU A 294 22.67 20.72 4.95
C LEU A 294 22.66 22.19 5.41
N ASN A 295 23.25 22.52 6.56
CA ASN A 295 23.35 23.89 7.01
C ASN A 295 24.28 24.71 6.11
N GLU A 296 25.45 24.14 5.71
CA GLU A 296 26.34 24.77 4.72
C GLU A 296 25.61 25.00 3.38
N ALA A 297 24.83 24.00 2.94
CA ALA A 297 24.00 24.09 1.74
C ALA A 297 22.96 25.19 1.85
N HIS A 298 22.26 25.29 2.98
CA HIS A 298 21.27 26.33 3.23
C HIS A 298 21.89 27.74 3.23
N HIS A 299 23.08 27.92 3.81
CA HIS A 299 23.81 29.19 3.74
C HIS A 299 24.24 29.55 2.32
N ALA A 300 24.67 28.56 1.53
CA ALA A 300 25.06 28.78 0.13
C ALA A 300 23.85 29.07 -0.76
N LEU A 301 22.72 28.41 -0.51
CA LEU A 301 21.50 28.45 -1.31
C LEU A 301 20.27 28.76 -0.42
N PRO A 302 20.10 29.98 0.10
CA PRO A 302 19.04 30.31 1.07
C PRO A 302 17.61 30.14 0.53
N HIS A 303 17.47 30.16 -0.79
CA HIS A 303 16.16 30.04 -1.47
C HIS A 303 15.84 28.60 -1.90
N ALA A 304 16.74 27.65 -1.68
CA ALA A 304 16.57 26.24 -2.02
C ALA A 304 15.73 25.51 -0.96
N VAL A 305 14.43 25.56 -1.11
CA VAL A 305 13.49 25.04 -0.12
C VAL A 305 13.66 23.53 0.11
N ASN A 306 14.10 22.76 -0.90
CA ASN A 306 14.31 21.32 -0.75
C ASN A 306 15.45 20.98 0.23
N ILE A 307 16.45 21.87 0.37
CA ILE A 307 17.50 21.72 1.38
C ILE A 307 16.90 21.84 2.79
N GLN A 308 16.01 22.80 3.01
CA GLN A 308 15.30 22.95 4.28
C GLN A 308 14.39 21.74 4.57
N PHE A 309 13.67 21.24 3.56
CA PHE A 309 12.89 20.01 3.71
C PHE A 309 13.76 18.80 4.04
N ALA A 310 14.95 18.69 3.44
CA ALA A 310 15.90 17.62 3.77
C ALA A 310 16.38 17.73 5.21
N LEU A 311 16.65 18.95 5.71
CA LEU A 311 17.00 19.19 7.10
C LEU A 311 15.87 18.81 8.07
N GLY A 312 14.64 19.22 7.78
CA GLY A 312 13.45 18.83 8.56
C GLY A 312 13.27 17.30 8.62
N ARG A 313 13.41 16.63 7.47
CA ARG A 313 13.37 15.17 7.36
C ARG A 313 14.50 14.49 8.15
N LEU A 314 15.72 15.04 8.13
CA LEU A 314 16.84 14.54 8.93
C LEU A 314 16.51 14.57 10.42
N TYR A 315 15.90 15.66 10.91
CA TYR A 315 15.46 15.77 12.30
C TYR A 315 14.34 14.79 12.66
N GLU A 316 13.36 14.56 11.75
CA GLU A 316 12.33 13.54 11.95
C GLU A 316 12.96 12.13 12.13
N LEU A 317 13.87 11.74 11.22
CA LEU A 317 14.53 10.43 11.25
C LEU A 317 15.32 10.19 12.54
N HIS A 318 15.88 11.26 13.13
CA HIS A 318 16.68 11.21 14.36
C HIS A 318 15.88 11.59 15.61
N GLN A 319 14.54 11.53 15.56
CA GLN A 319 13.63 11.75 16.69
C GLN A 319 13.83 13.11 17.37
N GLN A 320 14.09 14.15 16.60
CA GLN A 320 14.18 15.55 17.04
C GLN A 320 12.98 16.37 16.53
N PRO A 321 11.77 16.09 17.00
CA PRO A 321 10.54 16.68 16.44
C PRO A 321 10.47 18.21 16.61
N ASP A 322 11.08 18.77 17.66
CA ASP A 322 11.08 20.21 17.88
C ASP A 322 11.90 20.95 16.82
N LYS A 323 13.07 20.41 16.45
CA LYS A 323 13.89 20.98 15.37
C LYS A 323 13.21 20.80 14.01
N ALA A 324 12.62 19.63 13.75
CA ALA A 324 11.85 19.39 12.53
C ALA A 324 10.71 20.41 12.41
N ARG A 325 9.97 20.62 13.50
CA ARG A 325 8.87 21.59 13.57
C ARG A 325 9.35 23.00 13.24
N ALA A 326 10.38 23.48 13.94
CA ALA A 326 10.94 24.81 13.71
C ALA A 326 11.35 25.03 12.24
N THR A 327 11.96 24.00 11.63
CA THR A 327 12.35 24.03 10.21
C THR A 327 11.14 24.12 9.28
N TYR A 328 10.08 23.33 9.53
CA TYR A 328 8.86 23.38 8.70
C TYR A 328 8.04 24.64 8.91
N GLU A 329 8.03 25.20 10.12
CA GLU A 329 7.42 26.50 10.40
C GLU A 329 8.12 27.62 9.64
N ASP A 330 9.46 27.62 9.60
CA ASP A 330 10.23 28.58 8.80
C ASP A 330 9.90 28.47 7.31
N ILE A 331 9.87 27.25 6.75
CA ILE A 331 9.48 27.03 5.34
C ILE A 331 8.05 27.56 5.10
N ARG A 332 7.09 27.21 5.95
CA ARG A 332 5.70 27.64 5.83
C ARG A 332 5.59 29.16 5.81
N ASP A 333 6.24 29.82 6.78
CA ASP A 333 6.08 31.23 6.99
C ASP A 333 6.71 32.09 5.88
N HIS A 334 7.81 31.64 5.30
CA HIS A 334 8.45 32.28 4.15
C HIS A 334 7.82 31.92 2.80
N ASN A 335 6.94 30.92 2.74
CA ASN A 335 6.35 30.42 1.50
C ASN A 335 4.81 30.30 1.56
N ARG A 336 4.11 31.10 2.37
CA ARG A 336 2.65 30.98 2.61
C ARG A 336 1.80 30.89 1.36
N SER A 337 2.15 31.65 0.32
CA SER A 337 1.39 31.71 -0.95
C SER A 337 1.96 30.76 -2.04
N LYS A 338 2.95 29.93 -1.71
CA LYS A 338 3.61 28.99 -2.65
C LYS A 338 3.29 27.55 -2.26
N PRO A 339 3.38 26.60 -3.20
CA PRO A 339 3.19 25.18 -2.91
C PRO A 339 4.06 24.65 -1.76
N ALA A 340 5.28 25.18 -1.60
CA ALA A 340 6.20 24.80 -0.53
C ALA A 340 5.61 25.07 0.88
N GLY A 341 4.88 26.16 1.05
CA GLY A 341 4.20 26.47 2.32
C GLY A 341 3.13 25.44 2.67
N GLY A 342 2.31 25.06 1.68
CA GLY A 342 1.33 23.97 1.84
C GLY A 342 1.98 22.65 2.20
N ASN A 343 3.06 22.27 1.52
CA ASN A 343 3.80 21.04 1.82
C ASN A 343 4.40 21.05 3.24
N ALA A 344 4.93 22.20 3.68
CA ALA A 344 5.42 22.37 5.04
C ALA A 344 4.29 22.23 6.08
N THR A 345 3.10 22.78 5.79
CA THR A 345 1.91 22.62 6.65
C THR A 345 1.50 21.15 6.77
N VAL A 346 1.55 20.37 5.67
CA VAL A 346 1.31 18.91 5.73
C VAL A 346 2.32 18.20 6.63
N LYS A 347 3.61 18.59 6.58
CA LYS A 347 4.64 18.05 7.47
C LYS A 347 4.38 18.40 8.94
N LEU A 348 3.96 19.62 9.23
CA LEU A 348 3.54 20.06 10.57
C LEU A 348 2.31 19.27 11.06
N ALA A 349 1.31 19.06 10.20
CA ALA A 349 0.15 18.22 10.51
C ALA A 349 0.55 16.79 10.85
N ALA A 350 1.51 16.21 10.11
CA ALA A 350 2.02 14.87 10.42
C ALA A 350 2.71 14.80 11.79
N LEU A 351 3.52 15.82 12.14
CA LEU A 351 4.14 15.90 13.47
C LEU A 351 3.10 16.07 14.58
N ASP A 352 2.06 16.88 14.37
CA ASP A 352 0.98 17.08 15.35
C ASP A 352 0.15 15.80 15.52
N TRP A 353 -0.11 15.07 14.42
CA TRP A 353 -0.77 13.78 14.48
C TRP A 353 0.00 12.77 15.34
N VAL A 354 1.30 12.62 15.09
CA VAL A 354 2.17 11.72 15.87
C VAL A 354 2.25 12.14 17.34
N ALA A 355 2.21 13.44 17.62
CA ALA A 355 2.19 13.99 18.99
C ALA A 355 0.82 13.87 19.70
N GLY A 356 -0.20 13.26 19.05
CA GLY A 356 -1.55 13.10 19.60
C GLY A 356 -2.43 14.35 19.52
N LYS A 357 -1.99 15.40 18.84
CA LYS A 357 -2.74 16.65 18.63
C LYS A 357 -3.64 16.56 17.41
N GLN A 358 -4.62 15.66 17.47
CA GLN A 358 -5.44 15.26 16.32
C GLN A 358 -6.22 16.42 15.70
N ASP A 359 -6.83 17.28 16.52
CA ASP A 359 -7.61 18.43 16.04
C ASP A 359 -6.75 19.43 15.27
N ALA A 360 -5.54 19.72 15.78
CA ALA A 360 -4.62 20.64 15.13
C ALA A 360 -4.14 20.07 13.78
N ALA A 361 -3.81 18.78 13.72
CA ALA A 361 -3.41 18.11 12.49
C ALA A 361 -4.52 18.15 11.43
N THR A 362 -5.75 17.84 11.83
CA THR A 362 -6.92 17.84 10.93
C THR A 362 -7.22 19.26 10.43
N GLN A 363 -7.15 20.26 11.29
CA GLN A 363 -7.35 21.67 10.89
C GLN A 363 -6.32 22.11 9.85
N GLN A 364 -5.04 21.82 10.07
CA GLN A 364 -3.96 22.16 9.13
C GLN A 364 -4.16 21.48 7.76
N LEU A 365 -4.59 20.21 7.73
CA LEU A 365 -4.90 19.52 6.49
C LEU A 365 -6.09 20.15 5.76
N HIS A 366 -7.15 20.50 6.48
CA HIS A 366 -8.31 21.19 5.89
C HIS A 366 -7.93 22.54 5.30
N GLU A 367 -7.01 23.30 5.91
CA GLU A 367 -6.49 24.54 5.34
C GLU A 367 -5.79 24.30 4.00
N VAL A 368 -4.90 23.33 3.94
CA VAL A 368 -4.19 22.98 2.70
C VAL A 368 -5.15 22.49 1.61
N LEU A 369 -6.11 21.64 1.97
CA LEU A 369 -7.07 21.08 1.02
C LEU A 369 -8.13 22.07 0.56
N ARG A 370 -8.46 23.09 1.39
CA ARG A 370 -9.31 24.22 0.96
C ARG A 370 -8.62 25.04 -0.14
N ASP A 371 -7.32 25.30 0.01
CA ASP A 371 -6.55 26.11 -0.94
C ASP A 371 -6.16 25.29 -2.18
N ASN A 372 -5.86 24.00 -2.01
CA ASN A 372 -5.58 23.05 -3.08
C ASN A 372 -6.25 21.69 -2.80
N PRO A 373 -7.50 21.47 -3.28
CA PRO A 373 -8.24 20.22 -3.07
C PRO A 373 -7.60 18.97 -3.67
N ARG A 374 -6.51 19.12 -4.44
CA ARG A 374 -5.76 18.05 -5.07
C ARG A 374 -4.32 17.96 -4.56
N ALA A 375 -4.02 18.53 -3.40
CA ALA A 375 -2.71 18.42 -2.77
C ALA A 375 -2.45 16.95 -2.37
N SER A 376 -1.68 16.23 -3.19
CA SER A 376 -1.46 14.79 -3.05
C SER A 376 -0.93 14.40 -1.67
N ASP A 377 0.06 15.13 -1.13
CA ASP A 377 0.63 14.82 0.18
C ASP A 377 -0.38 15.01 1.32
N ALA A 378 -1.23 16.04 1.22
CA ALA A 378 -2.30 16.27 2.20
C ALA A 378 -3.35 15.15 2.14
N LEU A 379 -3.81 14.78 0.93
CA LEU A 379 -4.75 13.68 0.73
C LEU A 379 -4.18 12.33 1.17
N MET A 380 -2.88 12.08 0.95
CA MET A 380 -2.21 10.88 1.45
C MET A 380 -2.21 10.82 2.98
N LEU A 381 -1.95 11.92 3.66
CA LEU A 381 -1.98 11.97 5.12
C LEU A 381 -3.43 11.88 5.64
N GLU A 382 -4.38 12.61 5.05
CA GLU A 382 -5.81 12.52 5.38
C GLU A 382 -6.33 11.08 5.26
N GLY A 383 -6.02 10.41 4.16
CA GLY A 383 -6.40 9.00 3.95
C GLY A 383 -5.78 8.04 4.98
N ARG A 384 -4.53 8.27 5.39
CA ARG A 384 -3.88 7.47 6.45
C ARG A 384 -4.54 7.72 7.83
N ILE A 385 -4.87 8.96 8.14
CA ILE A 385 -5.61 9.32 9.34
C ILE A 385 -6.99 8.64 9.33
N ALA A 386 -7.70 8.71 8.21
CA ALA A 386 -8.99 8.04 8.04
C ALA A 386 -8.90 6.53 8.25
N LEU A 387 -7.84 5.87 7.73
CA LEU A 387 -7.59 4.45 7.99
C LEU A 387 -7.41 4.14 9.48
N GLN A 388 -6.66 4.96 10.21
CA GLN A 388 -6.46 4.77 11.64
C GLN A 388 -7.75 4.93 12.46
N HIS A 389 -8.66 5.79 12.01
CA HIS A 389 -9.98 5.98 12.63
C HIS A 389 -11.06 5.00 12.19
N GLY A 390 -10.74 4.06 11.30
CA GLY A 390 -11.74 3.15 10.74
C GLY A 390 -12.66 3.78 9.68
N ALA A 391 -12.37 4.99 9.23
CA ALA A 391 -13.14 5.73 8.24
C ALA A 391 -12.75 5.31 6.80
N GLY A 392 -13.03 4.05 6.46
CA GLY A 392 -12.58 3.45 5.20
C GLY A 392 -13.09 4.16 3.95
N ARG A 393 -14.29 4.76 3.98
CA ARG A 393 -14.86 5.47 2.81
C ARG A 393 -14.12 6.76 2.51
N GLU A 394 -13.79 7.53 3.53
CA GLU A 394 -13.01 8.75 3.45
C GLU A 394 -11.59 8.44 2.94
N ALA A 395 -10.97 7.38 3.45
CA ALA A 395 -9.69 6.90 2.96
C ALA A 395 -9.73 6.55 1.46
N VAL A 396 -10.74 5.81 1.01
CA VAL A 396 -10.95 5.49 -0.42
C VAL A 396 -11.08 6.75 -1.26
N GLN A 397 -11.84 7.75 -0.80
CA GLN A 397 -12.02 9.02 -1.53
C GLN A 397 -10.69 9.77 -1.67
N ALA A 398 -9.92 9.89 -0.60
CA ALA A 398 -8.64 10.57 -0.58
C ALA A 398 -7.65 9.91 -1.55
N PHE A 399 -7.42 8.59 -1.43
CA PHE A 399 -6.46 7.88 -2.28
C PHE A 399 -6.86 7.83 -3.75
N ARG A 400 -8.15 7.69 -4.06
CA ARG A 400 -8.64 7.78 -5.45
C ARG A 400 -8.39 9.16 -6.05
N THR A 401 -8.47 10.21 -5.26
CA THR A 401 -8.17 11.57 -5.74
C THR A 401 -6.70 11.73 -6.06
N VAL A 402 -5.81 11.20 -5.21
CA VAL A 402 -4.37 11.14 -5.49
C VAL A 402 -4.08 10.38 -6.78
N LEU A 403 -4.68 9.21 -6.97
CA LEU A 403 -4.43 8.35 -8.12
C LEU A 403 -4.94 8.92 -9.46
N LYS A 404 -5.88 9.88 -9.45
CA LYS A 404 -6.27 10.62 -10.66
C LYS A 404 -5.13 11.46 -11.23
N ASP A 405 -4.30 12.03 -10.36
CA ASP A 405 -3.17 12.88 -10.75
C ASP A 405 -1.85 12.10 -10.85
N GLN A 406 -1.72 11.06 -10.03
CA GLN A 406 -0.52 10.23 -9.91
C GLN A 406 -0.87 8.73 -10.11
N PRO A 407 -1.22 8.29 -11.33
CA PRO A 407 -1.70 6.93 -11.58
C PRO A 407 -0.62 5.84 -11.42
N GLU A 408 0.63 6.23 -11.19
CA GLU A 408 1.75 5.31 -10.98
C GLU A 408 2.22 5.28 -9.51
N GLN A 409 1.49 5.91 -8.59
CA GLN A 409 1.86 5.94 -7.18
C GLN A 409 1.48 4.62 -6.48
N SER A 410 2.43 3.70 -6.40
CA SER A 410 2.24 2.35 -5.84
C SER A 410 1.77 2.38 -4.38
N GLU A 411 2.26 3.32 -3.57
CA GLU A 411 1.87 3.45 -2.16
C GLU A 411 0.38 3.83 -2.01
N ALA A 412 -0.13 4.73 -2.87
CA ALA A 412 -1.54 5.09 -2.85
C ALA A 412 -2.45 3.90 -3.19
N TYR A 413 -2.04 3.04 -4.15
CA TYR A 413 -2.74 1.78 -4.42
C TYR A 413 -2.72 0.83 -3.23
N ALA A 414 -1.58 0.68 -2.55
CA ALA A 414 -1.47 -0.18 -1.37
C ALA A 414 -2.40 0.27 -0.25
N LEU A 415 -2.43 1.58 0.04
CA LEU A 415 -3.32 2.17 1.06
C LEU A 415 -4.80 2.12 0.64
N LEU A 416 -5.10 2.32 -0.65
CA LEU A 416 -6.45 2.13 -1.20
C LEU A 416 -6.92 0.67 -1.04
N GLY A 417 -6.02 -0.29 -1.28
CA GLY A 417 -6.28 -1.70 -1.03
C GLY A 417 -6.59 -1.97 0.45
N GLN A 418 -5.84 -1.36 1.38
CA GLN A 418 -6.12 -1.47 2.81
C GLN A 418 -7.48 -0.84 3.20
N ALA A 419 -7.82 0.30 2.60
CA ALA A 419 -9.13 0.92 2.81
C ALA A 419 -10.29 0.01 2.33
N HIS A 420 -10.12 -0.66 1.19
CA HIS A 420 -11.09 -1.64 0.71
C HIS A 420 -11.15 -2.90 1.59
N LEU A 421 -10.03 -3.35 2.20
CA LEU A 421 -10.05 -4.43 3.21
C LEU A 421 -10.89 -4.03 4.43
N MET A 422 -10.73 -2.81 4.92
CA MET A 422 -11.52 -2.28 6.04
C MET A 422 -13.02 -2.23 5.73
N LEU A 423 -13.38 -2.03 4.46
CA LEU A 423 -14.76 -2.04 3.98
C LEU A 423 -15.26 -3.44 3.58
N GLU A 424 -14.47 -4.49 3.81
CA GLU A 424 -14.73 -5.89 3.41
C GLU A 424 -14.91 -6.06 1.89
N GLU A 425 -14.42 -5.11 1.10
CA GLU A 425 -14.47 -5.11 -0.37
C GLU A 425 -13.26 -5.88 -0.93
N THR A 426 -13.20 -7.19 -0.62
CA THR A 426 -12.03 -8.06 -0.83
C THR A 426 -11.52 -8.10 -2.27
N ASN A 427 -12.42 -8.03 -3.27
CA ASN A 427 -12.03 -8.03 -4.69
C ASN A 427 -11.33 -6.72 -5.08
N LEU A 428 -11.90 -5.57 -4.67
CA LEU A 428 -11.29 -4.26 -4.91
C LEU A 428 -9.97 -4.10 -4.15
N ALA A 429 -9.91 -4.63 -2.93
CA ALA A 429 -8.67 -4.66 -2.15
C ALA A 429 -7.57 -5.40 -2.91
N ARG A 430 -7.86 -6.60 -3.40
CA ARG A 430 -6.93 -7.40 -4.17
C ARG A 430 -6.43 -6.69 -5.42
N GLU A 431 -7.35 -6.18 -6.24
CA GLU A 431 -7.02 -5.47 -7.47
C GLU A 431 -6.03 -4.33 -7.23
N ASN A 432 -6.31 -3.51 -6.22
CA ASN A 432 -5.46 -2.37 -5.88
C ASN A 432 -4.10 -2.80 -5.31
N LEU A 433 -4.06 -3.82 -4.44
CA LEU A 433 -2.80 -4.36 -3.90
C LEU A 433 -1.94 -5.01 -4.99
N GLU A 434 -2.53 -5.74 -5.92
CA GLU A 434 -1.82 -6.34 -7.07
C GLU A 434 -1.28 -5.25 -8.01
N LYS A 435 -2.05 -4.17 -8.21
CA LYS A 435 -1.58 -2.99 -8.96
C LYS A 435 -0.40 -2.32 -8.26
N ALA A 436 -0.43 -2.19 -6.92
CA ALA A 436 0.67 -1.67 -6.13
C ALA A 436 1.96 -2.50 -6.32
N VAL A 437 1.84 -3.83 -6.26
CA VAL A 437 2.96 -4.76 -6.48
C VAL A 437 3.47 -4.70 -7.93
N ALA A 438 2.57 -4.58 -8.92
CA ALA A 438 2.97 -4.47 -10.33
C ALA A 438 3.78 -3.18 -10.59
N LEU A 439 3.42 -2.07 -9.93
CA LEU A 439 4.14 -0.79 -10.02
C LEU A 439 5.44 -0.79 -9.20
N SER A 440 5.43 -1.43 -8.05
CA SER A 440 6.59 -1.55 -7.16
C SER A 440 6.70 -2.97 -6.62
N PRO A 441 7.46 -3.86 -7.31
CA PRO A 441 7.58 -5.27 -6.93
C PRO A 441 8.17 -5.53 -5.53
N ASN A 442 8.83 -4.52 -4.95
CA ASN A 442 9.46 -4.62 -3.63
C ASN A 442 8.63 -3.92 -2.53
N LEU A 443 7.38 -3.52 -2.81
CA LEU A 443 6.55 -2.83 -1.84
C LEU A 443 6.06 -3.78 -0.74
N TYR A 444 6.82 -3.83 0.35
CA TYR A 444 6.60 -4.74 1.50
C TYR A 444 5.17 -4.73 2.00
N GLN A 445 4.59 -3.54 2.20
CA GLN A 445 3.24 -3.38 2.76
C GLN A 445 2.15 -3.98 1.86
N ALA A 446 2.28 -3.87 0.53
CA ALA A 446 1.32 -4.44 -0.41
C ALA A 446 1.40 -5.98 -0.42
N HIS A 447 2.60 -6.55 -0.42
CA HIS A 447 2.78 -8.00 -0.31
C HIS A 447 2.25 -8.55 1.02
N LEU A 448 2.51 -7.86 2.13
CA LEU A 448 2.01 -8.26 3.44
C LEU A 448 0.47 -8.24 3.48
N ALA A 449 -0.16 -7.17 2.98
CA ALA A 449 -1.61 -7.07 2.91
C ALA A 449 -2.23 -8.16 2.01
N LEU A 450 -1.60 -8.48 0.87
CA LEU A 450 -2.01 -9.60 0.02
C LEU A 450 -1.85 -10.95 0.73
N ALA A 451 -0.77 -11.16 1.47
CA ALA A 451 -0.58 -12.39 2.23
C ALA A 451 -1.66 -12.58 3.31
N ILE A 452 -2.04 -11.50 4.01
CA ILE A 452 -3.14 -11.52 4.99
C ILE A 452 -4.47 -11.83 4.29
N LEU A 453 -4.75 -11.17 3.16
CA LEU A 453 -5.96 -11.38 2.37
C LEU A 453 -6.04 -12.82 1.81
N ASP A 454 -4.92 -13.37 1.35
CA ASP A 454 -4.85 -14.75 0.87
C ASP A 454 -5.10 -15.74 2.00
N ALA A 455 -4.51 -15.51 3.18
CA ALA A 455 -4.71 -16.33 4.37
C ALA A 455 -6.19 -16.31 4.82
N SER A 456 -6.80 -15.12 4.92
CA SER A 456 -8.21 -14.98 5.34
C SER A 456 -9.20 -15.57 4.32
N SER A 457 -8.80 -15.64 3.04
CA SER A 457 -9.58 -16.24 1.95
C SER A 457 -9.34 -17.76 1.79
N GLY A 458 -8.59 -18.40 2.69
CA GLY A 458 -8.24 -19.81 2.64
C GLY A 458 -7.17 -20.16 1.58
N ARG A 459 -6.54 -19.18 0.93
CA ARG A 459 -5.46 -19.39 -0.03
C ARG A 459 -4.10 -19.41 0.69
N THR A 460 -3.95 -20.36 1.60
CA THR A 460 -2.79 -20.45 2.49
C THR A 460 -1.48 -20.65 1.73
N ARG A 461 -1.52 -21.37 0.60
CA ARG A 461 -0.35 -21.56 -0.27
C ARG A 461 0.17 -20.24 -0.85
N ASP A 462 -0.73 -19.40 -1.37
CA ASP A 462 -0.36 -18.12 -1.98
C ASP A 462 0.16 -17.16 -0.90
N ALA A 463 -0.48 -17.13 0.27
CA ALA A 463 -0.02 -16.37 1.43
C ALA A 463 1.41 -16.77 1.83
N ARG A 464 1.69 -18.07 1.93
CA ARG A 464 3.04 -18.59 2.25
C ARG A 464 4.07 -18.18 1.21
N MET A 465 3.78 -18.33 -0.08
CA MET A 465 4.70 -17.89 -1.15
C MET A 465 5.04 -16.41 -1.06
N ARG A 466 4.06 -15.55 -0.78
CA ARG A 466 4.30 -14.11 -0.60
C ARG A 466 5.15 -13.80 0.63
N LEU A 467 4.90 -14.47 1.75
CA LEU A 467 5.71 -14.29 2.96
C LEU A 467 7.15 -14.75 2.75
N GLU A 468 7.37 -15.86 2.05
CA GLU A 468 8.72 -16.31 1.72
C GLU A 468 9.43 -15.35 0.76
N GLU A 469 8.72 -14.74 -0.19
CA GLU A 469 9.30 -13.71 -1.06
C GLU A 469 9.73 -12.47 -0.26
N LEU A 470 8.88 -12.02 0.68
CA LEU A 470 9.25 -10.94 1.60
C LEU A 470 10.48 -11.30 2.45
N LEU A 471 10.60 -12.57 2.87
CA LEU A 471 11.74 -13.04 3.66
C LEU A 471 13.03 -13.20 2.86
N LYS A 472 12.99 -13.26 1.52
CA LYS A 472 14.20 -13.13 0.69
C LYS A 472 14.79 -11.73 0.77
N GLN A 473 13.94 -10.70 0.87
CA GLN A 473 14.36 -9.30 0.99
C GLN A 473 14.76 -8.93 2.43
N ALA A 474 14.02 -9.45 3.42
CA ALA A 474 14.24 -9.19 4.83
C ALA A 474 14.23 -10.52 5.63
N PRO A 475 15.31 -11.33 5.58
CA PRO A 475 15.35 -12.68 6.16
C PRO A 475 15.12 -12.73 7.67
N THR A 476 15.41 -11.64 8.37
CA THR A 476 15.31 -11.51 9.83
C THR A 476 14.07 -10.78 10.32
N ASN A 477 13.09 -10.51 9.44
CA ASN A 477 11.86 -9.82 9.83
C ASN A 477 10.98 -10.73 10.69
N LEU A 478 11.01 -10.51 12.00
CA LEU A 478 10.31 -11.34 13.00
C LEU A 478 8.79 -11.34 12.81
N GLY A 479 8.19 -10.24 12.35
CA GLY A 479 6.75 -10.17 12.07
C GLY A 479 6.35 -11.12 10.94
N THR A 480 7.08 -11.08 9.82
CA THR A 480 6.84 -11.96 8.68
C THR A 480 7.10 -13.43 9.03
N LEU A 481 8.18 -13.72 9.79
CA LEU A 481 8.48 -15.07 10.28
C LEU A 481 7.37 -15.58 11.20
N GLY A 482 6.85 -14.75 12.09
CA GLY A 482 5.72 -15.10 12.97
C GLY A 482 4.45 -15.43 12.20
N MET A 483 4.12 -14.66 11.17
CA MET A 483 2.97 -14.92 10.30
C MET A 483 3.15 -16.24 9.53
N LEU A 484 4.34 -16.48 8.98
CA LEU A 484 4.67 -17.73 8.28
C LEU A 484 4.52 -18.93 9.21
N LEU A 485 5.04 -18.83 10.44
CA LEU A 485 4.92 -19.87 11.48
C LEU A 485 3.44 -20.18 11.77
N ASN A 486 2.62 -19.16 11.95
CA ASN A 486 1.19 -19.33 12.23
C ASN A 486 0.44 -20.01 11.08
N LEU A 487 0.72 -19.63 9.83
CA LEU A 487 0.11 -20.26 8.65
C LEU A 487 0.55 -21.73 8.52
N GLN A 488 1.84 -22.02 8.69
CA GLN A 488 2.36 -23.37 8.65
C GLN A 488 1.75 -24.23 9.77
N ALA A 489 1.59 -23.68 10.97
CA ALA A 489 0.95 -24.38 12.09
C ALA A 489 -0.55 -24.64 11.82
N ALA A 490 -1.26 -23.70 11.23
CA ALA A 490 -2.67 -23.85 10.83
C ALA A 490 -2.84 -24.94 9.75
N ASP A 491 -1.93 -25.00 8.78
CA ASP A 491 -1.87 -26.03 7.72
C ASP A 491 -1.32 -27.38 8.22
N ARG A 492 -0.91 -27.47 9.49
CA ARG A 492 -0.22 -28.63 10.10
C ARG A 492 1.09 -29.00 9.40
N ASP A 493 1.73 -28.04 8.76
CA ASP A 493 3.10 -28.20 8.23
C ASP A 493 4.11 -28.07 9.38
N TRP A 494 4.28 -29.17 10.10
CA TRP A 494 5.08 -29.19 11.32
C TRP A 494 6.58 -29.07 11.07
N ASP A 495 7.06 -29.55 9.93
CA ASP A 495 8.46 -29.47 9.56
C ASP A 495 8.81 -28.03 9.16
N GLY A 496 8.00 -27.41 8.32
CA GLY A 496 8.12 -26.01 7.98
C GLY A 496 8.04 -25.10 9.21
N SER A 497 7.08 -25.36 10.12
CA SER A 497 6.94 -24.61 11.37
C SER A 497 8.19 -24.70 12.25
N THR A 498 8.80 -25.89 12.35
CA THR A 498 10.01 -26.09 13.13
C THR A 498 11.20 -25.35 12.52
N GLN A 499 11.34 -25.39 11.19
CA GLN A 499 12.36 -24.65 10.46
C GLN A 499 12.19 -23.12 10.62
N THR A 500 10.96 -22.63 10.51
CA THR A 500 10.66 -21.20 10.71
C THR A 500 10.95 -20.75 12.14
N LEU A 501 10.67 -21.59 13.14
CA LEU A 501 11.04 -21.31 14.53
C LEU A 501 12.57 -21.21 14.71
N SER A 502 13.36 -22.05 14.01
CA SER A 502 14.83 -21.91 13.99
C SER A 502 15.26 -20.59 13.37
N ARG A 503 14.66 -20.18 12.24
CA ARG A 503 14.91 -18.87 11.62
C ARG A 503 14.59 -17.71 12.57
N ILE A 504 13.50 -17.80 13.37
CA ILE A 504 13.16 -16.79 14.39
C ILE A 504 14.29 -16.65 15.42
N ARG A 505 14.86 -17.78 15.87
CA ARG A 505 15.99 -17.77 16.80
C ARG A 505 17.26 -17.21 16.18
N GLU A 506 17.59 -17.59 14.96
CA GLU A 506 18.75 -17.12 14.20
C GLU A 506 18.65 -15.62 13.83
N ALA A 507 17.44 -15.12 13.63
CA ALA A 507 17.18 -13.70 13.37
C ALA A 507 17.46 -12.79 14.57
N GLY A 508 17.97 -13.35 15.68
CA GLY A 508 18.28 -12.59 16.90
C GLY A 508 17.05 -12.23 17.72
N ALA A 509 15.95 -12.99 17.54
CA ALA A 509 14.78 -12.83 18.40
C ALA A 509 15.20 -12.93 19.85
N ASN A 510 14.73 -11.99 20.65
CA ASN A 510 14.81 -12.08 22.09
C ASN A 510 14.26 -13.45 22.54
N ARG A 511 14.94 -14.09 23.49
CA ARG A 511 14.60 -15.44 23.96
C ARG A 511 13.14 -15.57 24.42
N PHE A 512 12.58 -14.51 24.99
CA PHE A 512 11.16 -14.46 25.33
C PHE A 512 10.25 -14.67 24.12
N VAL A 513 10.51 -13.96 23.01
CA VAL A 513 9.71 -14.08 21.75
C VAL A 513 9.85 -15.47 21.16
N ALA A 514 11.04 -16.04 21.17
CA ALA A 514 11.29 -17.39 20.65
C ALA A 514 10.58 -18.46 21.50
N ASP A 515 10.64 -18.38 22.84
CA ASP A 515 9.96 -19.32 23.74
C ASP A 515 8.44 -19.20 23.68
N LEU A 516 7.92 -17.97 23.50
CA LEU A 516 6.49 -17.73 23.28
C LEU A 516 6.00 -18.34 21.95
N ALA A 517 6.75 -18.16 20.87
CA ALA A 517 6.47 -18.75 19.56
C ALA A 517 6.52 -20.30 19.61
N GLU A 518 7.48 -20.86 20.34
CA GLU A 518 7.61 -22.29 20.56
C GLU A 518 6.40 -22.83 21.35
N GLY A 519 5.98 -22.12 22.41
CA GLY A 519 4.79 -22.47 23.19
C GLY A 519 3.54 -22.51 22.33
N ASN A 520 3.33 -21.50 21.50
CA ASN A 520 2.22 -21.45 20.54
C ASN A 520 2.25 -22.61 19.54
N LEU A 521 3.42 -22.96 19.00
CA LEU A 521 3.59 -24.09 18.09
C LEU A 521 3.25 -25.41 18.77
N TYR A 522 3.73 -25.67 19.99
CA TYR A 522 3.39 -26.89 20.71
C TYR A 522 1.91 -26.92 21.11
N GLN A 523 1.30 -25.79 21.44
CA GLN A 523 -0.13 -25.69 21.68
C GLN A 523 -0.94 -26.06 20.42
N ALA A 524 -0.55 -25.58 19.24
CA ALA A 524 -1.18 -25.96 17.96
C ALA A 524 -1.04 -27.46 17.68
N ARG A 525 0.08 -28.08 18.06
CA ARG A 525 0.33 -29.52 17.98
C ARG A 525 -0.40 -30.34 19.04
N LEU A 526 -1.13 -29.71 19.95
CA LEU A 526 -1.74 -30.34 21.12
C LEU A 526 -0.73 -31.03 22.06
N GLN A 527 0.53 -30.63 22.02
CA GLN A 527 1.61 -31.14 22.87
C GLN A 527 1.69 -30.28 24.15
N TRP A 528 0.67 -30.46 25.02
CA TRP A 528 0.41 -29.57 26.14
C TRP A 528 1.58 -29.42 27.11
N ASP A 529 2.28 -30.50 27.45
CA ASP A 529 3.41 -30.47 28.41
C ASP A 529 4.58 -29.63 27.84
N LYS A 530 4.87 -29.77 26.55
CA LYS A 530 5.90 -28.97 25.89
C LYS A 530 5.49 -27.51 25.76
N ALA A 531 4.20 -27.26 25.49
CA ALA A 531 3.65 -25.90 25.41
C ALA A 531 3.77 -25.22 26.79
N VAL A 532 3.37 -25.91 27.88
CA VAL A 532 3.50 -25.41 29.26
C VAL A 532 4.97 -25.09 29.57
N ALA A 533 5.90 -25.99 29.27
CA ALA A 533 7.33 -25.78 29.54
C ALA A 533 7.89 -24.56 28.77
N ALA A 534 7.47 -24.35 27.52
CA ALA A 534 7.89 -23.19 26.72
C ALA A 534 7.29 -21.88 27.26
N PHE A 535 5.99 -21.86 27.58
CA PHE A 535 5.35 -20.68 28.17
C PHE A 535 5.89 -20.34 29.57
N GLU A 536 6.26 -21.35 30.38
CA GLU A 536 6.89 -21.12 31.69
C GLU A 536 8.28 -20.49 31.52
N ARG A 537 9.07 -20.91 30.54
CA ARG A 537 10.36 -20.27 30.22
C ARG A 537 10.13 -18.80 29.77
N ALA A 538 9.14 -18.57 28.93
CA ALA A 538 8.80 -17.23 28.49
C ALA A 538 8.37 -16.35 29.68
N ALA A 539 7.48 -16.84 30.54
CA ALA A 539 7.04 -16.15 31.76
C ALA A 539 8.18 -15.85 32.74
N ALA A 540 9.17 -16.73 32.82
CA ALA A 540 10.35 -16.52 33.67
C ALA A 540 11.27 -15.41 33.13
N LEU A 541 11.35 -15.25 31.80
CA LEU A 541 12.15 -14.23 31.13
C LEU A 541 11.52 -12.84 31.21
N ASN A 542 10.20 -12.76 31.13
CA ASN A 542 9.44 -11.53 31.30
C ASN A 542 8.19 -11.80 32.17
N PRO A 543 8.34 -11.71 33.50
CA PRO A 543 7.25 -11.99 34.44
C PRO A 543 6.08 -11.00 34.37
N ASP A 544 6.28 -9.84 33.76
CA ASP A 544 5.27 -8.80 33.61
C ASP A 544 4.48 -8.90 32.30
N ALA A 545 4.96 -9.74 31.37
CA ALA A 545 4.24 -10.02 30.14
C ALA A 545 3.04 -10.94 30.41
N PRO A 546 1.81 -10.54 30.06
CA PRO A 546 0.62 -11.34 30.37
C PRO A 546 0.42 -12.53 29.44
N GLU A 547 0.98 -12.50 28.21
CA GLU A 547 0.69 -13.47 27.15
C GLU A 547 1.03 -14.92 27.55
N PRO A 548 2.23 -15.23 28.12
CA PRO A 548 2.53 -16.59 28.54
C PRO A 548 1.63 -17.06 29.68
N THR A 549 1.34 -16.15 30.65
CA THR A 549 0.45 -16.47 31.78
C THR A 549 -0.95 -16.79 31.29
N PHE A 550 -1.49 -16.03 30.35
CA PHE A 550 -2.82 -16.28 29.79
C PHE A 550 -2.88 -17.58 28.98
N ALA A 551 -1.83 -17.90 28.23
CA ALA A 551 -1.72 -19.19 27.55
C ALA A 551 -1.73 -20.35 28.55
N LEU A 552 -0.93 -20.26 29.63
CA LEU A 552 -0.89 -21.26 30.69
C LEU A 552 -2.25 -21.41 31.40
N VAL A 553 -2.93 -20.31 31.74
CA VAL A 553 -4.27 -20.32 32.36
C VAL A 553 -5.29 -21.03 31.46
N ARG A 554 -5.27 -20.78 30.14
CA ARG A 554 -6.16 -21.47 29.18
C ARG A 554 -5.88 -22.95 29.09
N ILE A 555 -4.61 -23.36 29.13
CA ILE A 555 -4.22 -24.79 29.14
C ILE A 555 -4.68 -25.42 30.45
N ASP A 556 -4.41 -24.78 31.60
CA ASP A 556 -4.82 -25.28 32.92
C ASP A 556 -6.36 -25.44 33.01
N ALA A 557 -7.11 -24.44 32.53
CA ALA A 557 -8.58 -24.49 32.48
C ALA A 557 -9.09 -25.64 31.62
N ARG A 558 -8.51 -25.82 30.42
CA ARG A 558 -8.87 -26.91 29.51
C ARG A 558 -8.58 -28.29 30.09
N GLN A 559 -7.54 -28.42 30.94
CA GLN A 559 -7.17 -29.64 31.61
C GLN A 559 -7.94 -29.84 32.95
N GLY A 560 -8.85 -28.94 33.30
CA GLY A 560 -9.60 -28.98 34.57
C GLY A 560 -8.79 -28.54 35.79
N LYS A 561 -7.54 -28.06 35.62
CA LYS A 561 -6.65 -27.59 36.70
C LYS A 561 -7.01 -26.17 37.16
N LEU A 562 -8.30 -25.97 37.52
CA LEU A 562 -8.83 -24.62 37.80
C LEU A 562 -8.16 -23.94 39.00
N ALA A 563 -7.68 -24.71 40.01
CA ALA A 563 -6.95 -24.15 41.13
C ALA A 563 -5.59 -23.56 40.70
N GLN A 564 -4.90 -24.23 39.76
CA GLN A 564 -3.61 -23.77 39.23
C GLN A 564 -3.81 -22.51 38.36
N ALA A 565 -4.82 -22.50 37.49
CA ALA A 565 -5.22 -21.35 36.72
C ALA A 565 -5.50 -20.12 37.61
N GLN A 566 -6.28 -20.31 38.64
CA GLN A 566 -6.58 -19.26 39.64
C GLN A 566 -5.30 -18.73 40.28
N ASN A 567 -4.42 -19.61 40.76
CA ASN A 567 -3.18 -19.21 41.43
C ASN A 567 -2.24 -18.40 40.50
N ARG A 568 -2.16 -18.74 39.23
CA ARG A 568 -1.38 -17.95 38.24
C ARG A 568 -1.93 -16.53 38.11
N LEU A 569 -3.25 -16.39 37.99
CA LEU A 569 -3.91 -15.10 37.86
C LEU A 569 -3.82 -14.27 39.16
N THR A 570 -4.05 -14.86 40.33
CA THR A 570 -3.90 -14.16 41.61
C THR A 570 -2.47 -13.71 41.85
N SER A 571 -1.47 -14.49 41.41
CA SER A 571 -0.07 -14.09 41.49
C SER A 571 0.24 -12.90 40.54
N LEU A 572 -0.36 -12.86 39.37
CA LEU A 572 -0.21 -11.73 38.42
C LEU A 572 -0.89 -10.47 38.99
N ILE A 573 -2.10 -10.61 39.57
CA ILE A 573 -2.84 -9.51 40.21
C ILE A 573 -2.10 -8.99 41.44
N ALA A 574 -1.45 -9.86 42.22
CA ALA A 574 -0.65 -9.45 43.37
C ALA A 574 0.55 -8.56 42.95
N LYS A 575 1.11 -8.76 41.74
CA LYS A 575 2.16 -7.89 41.21
C LYS A 575 1.59 -6.62 40.63
N ASN A 576 0.46 -6.69 39.95
CA ASN A 576 -0.21 -5.57 39.33
C ASN A 576 -1.72 -5.63 39.57
N ALA A 577 -2.17 -5.04 40.68
CA ALA A 577 -3.58 -5.01 41.07
C ALA A 577 -4.49 -4.23 40.09
N ARG A 578 -3.94 -3.54 39.10
CA ARG A 578 -4.70 -2.82 38.07
C ARG A 578 -4.60 -3.49 36.72
N HIS A 579 -4.50 -4.82 36.69
CA HIS A 579 -4.36 -5.57 35.43
C HIS A 579 -5.74 -6.06 34.93
N PRO A 580 -6.41 -5.34 33.97
CA PRO A 580 -7.79 -5.62 33.59
C PRO A 580 -7.99 -7.04 33.04
N PHE A 581 -7.06 -7.50 32.21
CA PHE A 581 -7.16 -8.83 31.60
C PHE A 581 -7.02 -9.97 32.60
N ALA A 582 -6.21 -9.79 33.66
CA ALA A 582 -6.07 -10.79 34.72
C ALA A 582 -7.36 -10.91 35.55
N HIS A 583 -8.00 -9.79 35.88
CA HIS A 583 -9.29 -9.77 36.57
C HIS A 583 -10.39 -10.41 35.70
N GLY A 584 -10.48 -10.08 34.40
CA GLY A 584 -11.46 -10.66 33.49
C GLY A 584 -11.34 -12.18 33.39
N LEU A 585 -10.13 -12.71 33.21
CA LEU A 585 -9.88 -14.15 33.17
C LEU A 585 -10.11 -14.83 34.52
N LEU A 586 -9.77 -14.15 35.63
CA LEU A 586 -10.04 -14.70 36.98
C LEU A 586 -11.56 -14.86 37.21
N GLY A 587 -12.35 -13.90 36.74
CA GLY A 587 -13.81 -14.01 36.76
C GLY A 587 -14.31 -15.24 35.98
N GLU A 588 -13.76 -15.50 34.77
CA GLU A 588 -14.08 -16.71 34.00
C GLU A 588 -13.73 -18.01 34.75
N ILE A 589 -12.54 -18.09 35.32
CA ILE A 589 -12.09 -19.26 36.13
C ILE A 589 -12.99 -19.46 37.33
N LEU A 590 -13.41 -18.38 38.00
CA LEU A 590 -14.31 -18.47 39.17
C LEU A 590 -15.71 -18.97 38.79
N ILE A 591 -16.22 -18.59 37.61
CA ILE A 591 -17.46 -19.16 37.08
C ILE A 591 -17.30 -20.69 36.90
N LEU A 592 -16.24 -21.14 36.25
CA LEU A 592 -15.96 -22.57 36.09
C LEU A 592 -15.80 -23.32 37.44
N LYS A 593 -15.37 -22.64 38.47
CA LYS A 593 -15.26 -23.19 39.83
C LYS A 593 -16.57 -23.15 40.65
N GLY A 594 -17.62 -22.53 40.11
CA GLY A 594 -18.91 -22.38 40.81
C GLY A 594 -18.92 -21.27 41.88
N ASP A 595 -18.06 -20.27 41.75
CA ASP A 595 -18.00 -19.09 42.64
C ASP A 595 -18.46 -17.81 41.91
N PRO A 596 -19.77 -17.66 41.67
CA PRO A 596 -20.32 -16.55 40.86
C PRO A 596 -20.22 -15.20 41.59
N LEU A 597 -20.15 -15.19 42.93
CA LEU A 597 -20.08 -13.93 43.68
C LEU A 597 -18.71 -13.26 43.50
N ARG A 598 -17.63 -14.02 43.64
CA ARG A 598 -16.30 -13.48 43.38
C ARG A 598 -16.06 -13.24 41.92
N ALA A 599 -16.64 -14.04 41.02
CA ALA A 599 -16.56 -13.79 39.57
C ALA A 599 -17.13 -12.44 39.18
N GLU A 600 -18.27 -12.07 39.77
CA GLU A 600 -18.91 -10.77 39.59
C GLU A 600 -18.00 -9.61 40.00
N GLU A 601 -17.33 -9.72 41.16
CA GLU A 601 -16.40 -8.71 41.65
C GLU A 601 -15.22 -8.52 40.69
N GLU A 602 -14.68 -9.63 40.16
CA GLU A 602 -13.57 -9.62 39.23
C GLU A 602 -13.96 -9.04 37.85
N PHE A 603 -15.16 -9.33 37.33
CA PHE A 603 -15.67 -8.70 36.12
C PHE A 603 -15.88 -7.19 36.29
N ARG A 604 -16.42 -6.78 37.47
CA ARG A 604 -16.58 -5.36 37.79
C ARG A 604 -15.23 -4.64 37.79
N LEU A 605 -14.20 -5.20 38.42
CA LEU A 605 -12.86 -4.63 38.45
C LEU A 605 -12.28 -4.56 37.03
N ALA A 606 -12.43 -5.60 36.21
CA ALA A 606 -11.98 -5.60 34.83
C ALA A 606 -12.62 -4.47 33.99
N THR A 607 -13.93 -4.27 34.13
CA THR A 607 -14.69 -3.24 33.42
C THR A 607 -14.38 -1.83 33.93
N ASP A 608 -14.10 -1.65 35.22
CA ASP A 608 -13.68 -0.36 35.79
C ASP A 608 -12.27 0.04 35.32
N LEU A 609 -11.38 -0.95 35.13
CA LEU A 609 -10.00 -0.72 34.70
C LEU A 609 -9.86 -0.53 33.21
N LYS A 610 -10.69 -1.20 32.42
CA LYS A 610 -10.67 -1.14 30.94
C LYS A 610 -12.10 -1.18 30.39
N PRO A 611 -12.79 -0.04 30.39
CA PRO A 611 -14.21 0.05 30.01
C PRO A 611 -14.50 -0.27 28.53
N ASP A 612 -13.52 -0.07 27.65
CA ASP A 612 -13.62 -0.34 26.20
C ASP A 612 -13.48 -1.85 25.86
N TRP A 613 -13.13 -2.69 26.83
CA TRP A 613 -13.03 -4.14 26.63
C TRP A 613 -14.38 -4.82 26.88
N SER A 614 -15.09 -5.23 25.83
CA SER A 614 -16.46 -5.78 25.88
C SER A 614 -16.59 -7.11 26.61
N THR A 615 -15.58 -7.99 26.54
CA THR A 615 -15.67 -9.37 27.06
C THR A 615 -16.06 -9.46 28.54
N PRO A 616 -15.48 -8.73 29.50
CA PRO A 616 -15.91 -8.79 30.90
C PRO A 616 -17.34 -8.28 31.12
N TRP A 617 -17.77 -7.26 30.36
CA TRP A 617 -19.13 -6.79 30.39
C TRP A 617 -20.11 -7.90 29.97
N MET A 618 -19.81 -8.57 28.86
CA MET A 618 -20.64 -9.67 28.33
C MET A 618 -20.71 -10.84 29.31
N ASN A 619 -19.54 -11.22 29.90
CA ASN A 619 -19.49 -12.29 30.89
C ASN A 619 -20.28 -11.94 32.15
N TRP A 620 -20.20 -10.69 32.61
CA TRP A 620 -20.98 -10.21 33.80
C TRP A 620 -22.48 -10.21 33.47
N VAL A 621 -22.90 -9.72 32.33
CA VAL A 621 -24.30 -9.77 31.89
C VAL A 621 -24.78 -11.21 31.77
N THR A 622 -24.01 -12.11 31.16
CA THR A 622 -24.36 -13.54 31.03
C THR A 622 -24.53 -14.19 32.39
N LEU A 623 -23.68 -13.86 33.37
CA LEU A 623 -23.81 -14.31 34.73
C LEU A 623 -25.15 -13.87 35.34
N LYS A 624 -25.54 -12.60 35.18
CA LYS A 624 -26.84 -12.10 35.71
C LYS A 624 -28.04 -12.73 35.02
N LEU A 625 -27.97 -12.91 33.68
CA LEU A 625 -29.02 -13.59 32.94
C LEU A 625 -29.19 -15.06 33.35
N SER A 626 -28.10 -15.78 33.63
CA SER A 626 -28.15 -17.15 34.14
C SER A 626 -28.79 -17.24 35.55
N GLN A 627 -28.65 -16.17 36.31
CA GLN A 627 -29.32 -16.02 37.63
C GLN A 627 -30.78 -15.49 37.54
N ARG A 628 -31.30 -15.27 36.31
CA ARG A 628 -32.60 -14.64 36.03
C ARG A 628 -32.74 -13.21 36.54
N LYS A 629 -31.61 -12.53 36.75
CA LYS A 629 -31.57 -11.14 37.27
C LYS A 629 -31.56 -10.15 36.06
N TYR A 630 -32.65 -10.14 35.34
CA TYR A 630 -32.76 -9.41 34.07
C TYR A 630 -32.55 -7.90 34.19
N GLU A 631 -33.09 -7.29 35.26
CA GLU A 631 -32.92 -5.84 35.51
C GLU A 631 -31.47 -5.47 35.80
N GLU A 632 -30.76 -6.30 36.62
CA GLU A 632 -29.34 -6.09 36.90
C GLU A 632 -28.51 -6.21 35.61
N ALA A 633 -28.83 -7.15 34.72
CA ALA A 633 -28.20 -7.31 33.44
C ALA A 633 -28.37 -6.05 32.54
N GLY A 634 -29.58 -5.50 32.48
CA GLY A 634 -29.87 -4.26 31.76
C GLY A 634 -29.10 -3.06 32.29
N ASN A 635 -29.03 -2.92 33.61
CA ASN A 635 -28.27 -1.85 34.25
C ASN A 635 -26.76 -1.93 33.95
N ILE A 636 -26.21 -3.15 33.91
CA ILE A 636 -24.78 -3.37 33.56
C ILE A 636 -24.53 -2.93 32.12
N LEU A 637 -25.42 -3.29 31.19
CA LEU A 637 -25.32 -2.90 29.78
C LEU A 637 -25.40 -1.38 29.59
N GLN A 638 -26.35 -0.73 30.25
CA GLN A 638 -26.46 0.73 30.22
C GLN A 638 -25.20 1.40 30.76
N ARG A 639 -24.67 0.92 31.91
CA ARG A 639 -23.43 1.43 32.47
C ARG A 639 -22.26 1.25 31.50
N GLY A 640 -22.13 0.09 30.85
CA GLY A 640 -21.13 -0.17 29.83
C GLY A 640 -21.20 0.81 28.65
N LEU A 641 -22.40 1.12 28.18
CA LEU A 641 -22.63 2.07 27.11
C LEU A 641 -22.44 3.54 27.51
N GLN A 642 -22.63 3.89 28.79
CA GLN A 642 -22.30 5.23 29.30
C GLN A 642 -20.80 5.51 29.24
N VAL A 643 -19.96 4.51 29.57
CA VAL A 643 -18.48 4.65 29.56
C VAL A 643 -17.85 4.34 28.21
N SER A 644 -18.50 3.56 27.37
CA SER A 644 -18.07 3.20 26.02
C SER A 644 -19.20 3.37 25.00
N PRO A 645 -19.62 4.59 24.67
CA PRO A 645 -20.80 4.86 23.83
C PRO A 645 -20.70 4.33 22.39
N THR A 646 -19.50 4.10 21.92
CA THR A 646 -19.23 3.60 20.56
C THR A 646 -19.02 2.09 20.49
N ASN A 647 -19.13 1.38 21.64
CA ASN A 647 -18.92 -0.07 21.68
C ASN A 647 -20.14 -0.78 21.04
N GLU A 648 -19.94 -1.25 19.81
CA GLU A 648 -20.96 -1.89 18.98
C GLU A 648 -21.46 -3.21 19.62
N GLU A 649 -20.54 -4.02 20.17
CA GLU A 649 -20.90 -5.32 20.78
C GLU A 649 -21.79 -5.16 22.00
N LEU A 650 -21.48 -4.22 22.87
CA LEU A 650 -22.32 -3.92 24.03
C LEU A 650 -23.66 -3.34 23.62
N ARG A 651 -23.69 -2.49 22.61
CA ARG A 651 -24.94 -1.91 22.09
C ARG A 651 -25.83 -2.97 21.46
N LEU A 652 -25.22 -3.91 20.70
CA LEU A 652 -25.94 -5.03 20.11
C LEU A 652 -26.57 -5.93 21.19
N LEU A 653 -25.81 -6.25 22.24
CA LEU A 653 -26.29 -7.04 23.36
C LEU A 653 -27.40 -6.32 24.15
N TYR A 654 -27.28 -5.01 24.33
CA TYR A 654 -28.30 -4.20 24.98
C TYR A 654 -29.59 -4.14 24.17
N ALA A 655 -29.48 -3.93 22.86
CA ALA A 655 -30.63 -3.94 21.95
C ALA A 655 -31.36 -5.31 21.97
N SER A 656 -30.60 -6.41 21.97
CA SER A 656 -31.17 -7.77 22.09
C SER A 656 -31.86 -7.95 23.45
N HIS A 657 -31.22 -7.55 24.54
CA HIS A 657 -31.80 -7.61 25.88
C HIS A 657 -33.13 -6.83 25.98
N LEU A 658 -33.18 -5.62 25.41
CA LEU A 658 -34.41 -4.82 25.34
C LEU A 658 -35.52 -5.56 24.53
N GLY A 659 -35.16 -6.17 23.42
CA GLY A 659 -36.08 -6.99 22.60
C GLY A 659 -36.64 -8.16 23.40
N ASP A 660 -35.79 -8.92 24.10
CA ASP A 660 -36.20 -10.05 24.94
C ASP A 660 -37.10 -9.62 26.11
N ARG A 661 -37.03 -8.38 26.55
CA ARG A 661 -37.88 -7.78 27.57
C ARG A 661 -39.15 -7.13 27.02
N GLY A 662 -39.38 -7.23 25.71
CA GLY A 662 -40.54 -6.60 25.05
C GLY A 662 -40.46 -5.06 24.94
N GLN A 663 -39.31 -4.48 25.18
CA GLN A 663 -39.05 -3.03 25.09
C GLN A 663 -38.67 -2.68 23.62
N PHE A 664 -39.52 -3.03 22.67
CA PHE A 664 -39.23 -2.99 21.24
C PHE A 664 -38.90 -1.61 20.71
N ASP A 665 -39.51 -0.53 21.23
CA ASP A 665 -39.21 0.83 20.78
C ASP A 665 -37.76 1.22 21.08
N GLN A 666 -37.28 0.88 22.27
CA GLN A 666 -35.91 1.15 22.68
C GLN A 666 -34.94 0.25 21.92
N ALA A 667 -35.28 -1.03 21.72
CA ALA A 667 -34.47 -1.94 20.90
C ALA A 667 -34.29 -1.44 19.47
N ILE A 668 -35.35 -0.94 18.83
CA ILE A 668 -35.31 -0.35 17.49
C ILE A 668 -34.32 0.83 17.43
N VAL A 669 -34.38 1.73 18.42
CA VAL A 669 -33.47 2.89 18.48
C VAL A 669 -32.01 2.46 18.56
N GLU A 670 -31.72 1.45 19.39
CA GLU A 670 -30.34 0.96 19.56
C GLU A 670 -29.84 0.24 18.28
N TYR A 671 -30.68 -0.60 17.63
CA TYR A 671 -30.31 -1.24 16.37
C TYR A 671 -30.11 -0.21 15.23
N GLU A 672 -30.98 0.81 15.11
CA GLU A 672 -30.80 1.88 14.13
C GLU A 672 -29.52 2.69 14.41
N THR A 673 -29.16 2.87 15.68
CA THR A 673 -27.91 3.54 16.05
C THR A 673 -26.71 2.73 15.60
N ILE A 674 -26.71 1.41 15.78
CA ILE A 674 -25.68 0.52 15.25
C ILE A 674 -25.58 0.64 13.72
N LEU A 675 -26.72 0.53 13.03
CA LEU A 675 -26.76 0.54 11.57
C LEU A 675 -26.44 1.89 10.94
N LYS A 676 -26.59 2.98 11.68
CA LYS A 676 -26.13 4.31 11.28
C LYS A 676 -24.59 4.40 11.29
N GLN A 677 -23.94 3.77 12.27
CA GLN A 677 -22.49 3.72 12.40
C GLN A 677 -21.89 2.66 11.49
N ASN A 678 -22.48 1.46 11.51
CA ASN A 678 -22.05 0.30 10.71
C ASN A 678 -23.24 -0.28 9.91
N PRO A 679 -23.52 0.23 8.70
CA PRO A 679 -24.64 -0.24 7.86
C PRO A 679 -24.52 -1.71 7.42
N ARG A 680 -23.38 -2.35 7.69
CA ARG A 680 -23.13 -3.76 7.32
C ARG A 680 -23.26 -4.72 8.49
N GLN A 681 -23.66 -4.27 9.68
CA GLN A 681 -23.83 -5.12 10.84
C GLN A 681 -25.05 -6.05 10.65
N LEU A 682 -24.76 -7.29 10.27
CA LEU A 682 -25.81 -8.25 9.85
C LEU A 682 -26.73 -8.67 10.99
N MET A 683 -26.18 -8.85 12.22
CA MET A 683 -27.02 -9.22 13.38
C MET A 683 -27.99 -8.10 13.74
N ALA A 684 -27.53 -6.85 13.74
CA ALA A 684 -28.42 -5.71 13.99
C ALA A 684 -29.49 -5.57 12.91
N ALA A 685 -29.10 -5.75 11.63
CA ALA A 685 -30.04 -5.71 10.52
C ALA A 685 -31.09 -6.82 10.61
N ASN A 686 -30.66 -8.04 10.95
CA ASN A 686 -31.54 -9.19 11.13
C ASN A 686 -32.54 -8.99 12.27
N ASN A 687 -32.04 -8.62 13.45
CA ASN A 687 -32.88 -8.48 14.63
C ASN A 687 -33.84 -7.30 14.49
N LEU A 688 -33.39 -6.20 13.88
CA LEU A 688 -34.26 -5.07 13.59
C LEU A 688 -35.35 -5.46 12.58
N ALA A 689 -34.98 -6.16 11.50
CA ALA A 689 -35.96 -6.62 10.49
C ALA A 689 -37.02 -7.53 11.12
N SER A 690 -36.64 -8.48 11.99
CA SER A 690 -37.53 -9.34 12.74
C SER A 690 -38.52 -8.54 13.63
N ILE A 691 -37.99 -7.60 14.45
CA ILE A 691 -38.82 -6.75 15.30
C ILE A 691 -39.81 -5.91 14.48
N LEU A 692 -39.35 -5.31 13.37
CA LEU A 692 -40.22 -4.50 12.52
C LEU A 692 -41.34 -5.34 11.87
N ALA A 693 -41.03 -6.58 11.45
CA ALA A 693 -42.02 -7.47 10.85
C ALA A 693 -43.03 -8.00 11.84
N ASP A 694 -42.64 -8.32 13.09
CA ASP A 694 -43.49 -8.95 14.08
C ASP A 694 -44.27 -7.95 14.94
N GLN A 695 -43.62 -6.85 15.33
CA GLN A 695 -44.13 -5.94 16.36
C GLN A 695 -44.74 -4.66 15.78
N ARG A 696 -44.40 -4.31 14.56
CA ARG A 696 -44.94 -3.11 13.88
C ARG A 696 -45.89 -3.49 12.76
N GLY A 697 -45.48 -4.28 11.79
CA GLY A 697 -46.27 -4.82 10.71
C GLY A 697 -46.94 -3.84 9.75
N ASP A 698 -46.76 -2.52 9.96
CA ASP A 698 -47.22 -1.49 9.04
C ASP A 698 -46.36 -1.45 7.77
N ALA A 699 -46.90 -0.92 6.68
CA ALA A 699 -46.22 -0.93 5.38
C ALA A 699 -44.83 -0.30 5.41
N LYS A 700 -44.63 0.81 6.11
CA LYS A 700 -43.32 1.50 6.22
C LYS A 700 -42.30 0.66 6.99
N SER A 701 -42.75 0.01 8.06
CA SER A 701 -41.88 -0.89 8.86
C SER A 701 -41.50 -2.13 8.06
N LEU A 702 -42.41 -2.71 7.30
CA LEU A 702 -42.16 -3.86 6.44
C LEU A 702 -41.24 -3.51 5.27
N ASP A 703 -41.39 -2.34 4.63
CA ASP A 703 -40.46 -1.85 3.60
C ASP A 703 -39.05 -1.68 4.18
N ARG A 704 -38.94 -1.16 5.39
CA ARG A 704 -37.66 -1.03 6.09
C ARG A 704 -37.06 -2.39 6.40
N ALA A 705 -37.87 -3.33 6.91
CA ALA A 705 -37.42 -4.70 7.19
C ALA A 705 -36.91 -5.40 5.92
N LEU A 706 -37.63 -5.24 4.80
CA LEU A 706 -37.15 -5.78 3.53
C LEU A 706 -35.85 -5.13 3.06
N ALA A 707 -35.75 -3.82 3.16
CA ALA A 707 -34.51 -3.11 2.80
C ALA A 707 -33.27 -3.57 3.61
N LEU A 708 -33.50 -4.00 4.88
CA LEU A 708 -32.43 -4.52 5.75
C LEU A 708 -32.08 -5.97 5.40
N SER A 709 -33.02 -6.79 4.98
CA SER A 709 -32.86 -8.24 4.84
C SER A 709 -32.71 -8.75 3.40
N ARG A 710 -33.03 -7.95 2.37
CA ARG A 710 -33.06 -8.38 0.96
C ARG A 710 -31.78 -9.02 0.44
N ASP A 711 -30.61 -8.61 0.97
CA ASP A 711 -29.31 -9.09 0.53
C ASP A 711 -28.80 -10.30 1.35
N PHE A 712 -29.61 -10.84 2.29
CA PHE A 712 -29.17 -11.94 3.16
C PHE A 712 -28.88 -13.24 2.40
N GLU A 713 -29.59 -13.51 1.31
CA GLU A 713 -29.31 -14.68 0.47
C GLU A 713 -27.90 -14.68 -0.12
N GLN A 714 -27.32 -13.51 -0.35
CA GLN A 714 -25.99 -13.35 -0.95
C GLN A 714 -24.91 -13.14 0.10
N ARG A 715 -25.18 -12.32 1.13
CA ARG A 715 -24.20 -11.86 2.11
C ARG A 715 -24.07 -12.76 3.32
N ALA A 716 -25.15 -13.42 3.71
CA ALA A 716 -25.22 -14.21 4.92
C ALA A 716 -26.25 -15.33 4.78
N PRO A 717 -26.02 -16.33 3.94
CA PRO A 717 -26.98 -17.42 3.69
C PRO A 717 -27.10 -18.38 4.90
N ASN A 718 -27.28 -17.84 6.09
CA ASN A 718 -27.46 -18.55 7.35
C ASN A 718 -28.97 -18.80 7.52
N PRO A 719 -29.42 -19.97 8.00
CA PRO A 719 -30.84 -20.33 8.09
C PRO A 719 -31.67 -19.32 8.87
N PHE A 720 -31.11 -18.66 9.89
CA PHE A 720 -31.86 -17.67 10.68
C PHE A 720 -32.04 -16.33 9.95
N PHE A 721 -31.05 -15.92 9.14
CA PHE A 721 -31.19 -14.72 8.32
C PHE A 721 -32.10 -14.94 7.13
N LEU A 722 -32.03 -16.12 6.54
CA LEU A 722 -32.96 -16.51 5.48
C LEU A 722 -34.38 -16.57 6.00
N ASP A 723 -34.58 -17.12 7.20
CA ASP A 723 -35.90 -17.17 7.85
C ASP A 723 -36.48 -15.77 8.06
N THR A 724 -35.66 -14.83 8.60
CA THR A 724 -36.10 -13.45 8.77
C THR A 724 -36.51 -12.80 7.44
N LEU A 725 -35.72 -12.99 6.37
CA LEU A 725 -36.09 -12.48 5.03
C LEU A 725 -37.39 -13.09 4.54
N GLY A 726 -37.52 -14.41 4.65
CA GLY A 726 -38.71 -15.10 4.23
C GLY A 726 -39.97 -14.72 5.05
N TRP A 727 -39.79 -14.50 6.35
CA TRP A 727 -40.85 -14.03 7.24
C TRP A 727 -41.30 -12.60 6.88
N VAL A 728 -40.38 -11.70 6.55
CA VAL A 728 -40.69 -10.36 6.04
C VAL A 728 -41.52 -10.45 4.74
N HIS A 729 -41.10 -11.32 3.80
CA HIS A 729 -41.88 -11.55 2.58
C HIS A 729 -43.30 -12.05 2.89
N LEU A 730 -43.44 -12.97 3.85
CA LEU A 730 -44.75 -13.47 4.25
C LEU A 730 -45.66 -12.38 4.81
N LYS A 731 -45.09 -11.51 5.69
CA LYS A 731 -45.84 -10.37 6.28
C LYS A 731 -46.25 -9.33 5.23
N MET A 732 -45.47 -9.19 4.15
CA MET A 732 -45.77 -8.32 3.00
C MET A 732 -46.73 -8.96 2.00
N GLY A 733 -47.11 -10.24 2.16
CA GLY A 733 -47.96 -10.97 1.24
C GLY A 733 -47.25 -11.53 0.00
N HIS A 734 -45.94 -11.54 -0.04
CA HIS A 734 -45.15 -12.12 -1.13
C HIS A 734 -44.96 -13.63 -0.88
N GLN A 735 -45.99 -14.39 -1.13
CA GLN A 735 -46.08 -15.79 -0.72
C GLN A 735 -45.04 -16.70 -1.37
N ASP A 736 -44.77 -16.53 -2.66
CA ASP A 736 -43.82 -17.38 -3.41
C ASP A 736 -42.38 -17.16 -2.92
N ASP A 737 -41.98 -15.92 -2.70
CA ASP A 737 -40.69 -15.59 -2.14
C ASP A 737 -40.53 -16.09 -0.70
N ALA A 738 -41.57 -15.93 0.11
CA ALA A 738 -41.60 -16.43 1.48
C ALA A 738 -41.37 -17.96 1.51
N LEU A 739 -42.14 -18.71 0.73
CA LEU A 739 -42.02 -20.17 0.65
C LEU A 739 -40.60 -20.58 0.19
N ARG A 740 -40.09 -19.97 -0.87
CA ARG A 740 -38.79 -20.28 -1.45
C ARG A 740 -37.69 -20.09 -0.41
N VAL A 741 -37.65 -18.93 0.27
CA VAL A 741 -36.58 -18.56 1.18
C VAL A 741 -36.67 -19.33 2.50
N ILE A 742 -37.86 -19.45 3.12
CA ILE A 742 -38.04 -20.20 4.38
C ILE A 742 -37.78 -21.70 4.15
N GLN A 743 -38.22 -22.27 3.01
CA GLN A 743 -37.94 -23.67 2.66
C GLN A 743 -36.43 -23.94 2.63
N ARG A 744 -35.62 -23.00 2.09
CA ARG A 744 -34.17 -23.08 2.11
C ARG A 744 -33.64 -23.03 3.56
N ALA A 745 -34.16 -22.12 4.38
CA ALA A 745 -33.75 -22.03 5.79
C ALA A 745 -34.04 -23.35 6.56
N VAL A 746 -35.23 -23.91 6.36
CA VAL A 746 -35.62 -25.19 6.98
C VAL A 746 -34.75 -26.36 6.46
N SER A 747 -34.34 -26.36 5.18
CA SER A 747 -33.47 -27.42 4.65
C SER A 747 -32.12 -27.50 5.35
N GLU A 748 -31.59 -26.36 5.81
CA GLU A 748 -30.33 -26.25 6.55
C GLU A 748 -30.49 -26.56 8.05
N ALA A 749 -31.66 -26.27 8.65
CA ALA A 749 -31.95 -26.52 10.05
C ALA A 749 -33.34 -27.18 10.23
N PRO A 750 -33.58 -28.45 9.81
CA PRO A 750 -34.88 -29.10 9.62
C PRO A 750 -35.65 -29.36 10.93
N HIS A 751 -35.01 -29.31 12.06
CA HIS A 751 -35.62 -29.55 13.37
C HIS A 751 -35.84 -28.28 14.21
N HIS A 752 -35.48 -27.11 13.67
CA HIS A 752 -35.64 -25.89 14.43
C HIS A 752 -37.13 -25.46 14.50
N PRO A 753 -37.68 -25.25 15.70
CA PRO A 753 -39.13 -25.03 15.89
C PRO A 753 -39.64 -23.77 15.18
N ILE A 754 -38.96 -22.63 15.32
CA ILE A 754 -39.37 -21.34 14.75
C ILE A 754 -39.37 -21.40 13.24
N LEU A 755 -38.34 -22.01 12.62
CA LEU A 755 -38.27 -22.13 11.16
C LEU A 755 -39.43 -22.98 10.62
N ASN A 756 -39.73 -24.10 11.29
CA ASN A 756 -40.87 -24.93 10.93
C ASN A 756 -42.23 -24.21 11.18
N TYR A 757 -42.33 -23.39 12.22
CA TYR A 757 -43.49 -22.55 12.43
C TYR A 757 -43.68 -21.56 11.28
N HIS A 758 -42.65 -20.81 10.93
CA HIS A 758 -42.71 -19.84 9.83
C HIS A 758 -43.01 -20.49 8.50
N LEU A 759 -42.43 -21.68 8.20
CA LEU A 759 -42.75 -22.43 6.98
C LEU A 759 -44.19 -22.93 6.98
N GLY A 760 -44.67 -23.44 8.12
CA GLY A 760 -46.05 -23.87 8.29
C GLY A 760 -47.03 -22.72 8.08
N MET A 761 -46.76 -21.54 8.59
CA MET A 761 -47.53 -20.32 8.35
C MET A 761 -47.50 -19.87 6.89
N ALA A 762 -46.34 -19.96 6.23
CA ALA A 762 -46.20 -19.62 4.81
C ALA A 762 -47.07 -20.56 3.94
N HIS A 763 -47.03 -21.87 4.19
CA HIS A 763 -47.89 -22.85 3.51
C HIS A 763 -49.36 -22.62 3.82
N PHE A 764 -49.71 -22.27 5.06
CA PHE A 764 -51.09 -21.95 5.43
C PHE A 764 -51.64 -20.77 4.62
N LYS A 765 -50.87 -19.67 4.56
CA LYS A 765 -51.24 -18.47 3.79
C LYS A 765 -51.29 -18.71 2.28
N ALA A 766 -50.51 -19.66 1.77
CA ALA A 766 -50.54 -20.09 0.38
C ALA A 766 -51.66 -21.12 0.07
N GLY A 767 -52.47 -21.54 1.06
CA GLY A 767 -53.52 -22.53 0.90
C GLY A 767 -53.05 -23.99 0.89
N HIS A 768 -51.77 -24.27 1.15
CA HIS A 768 -51.20 -25.62 1.16
C HIS A 768 -51.41 -26.29 2.53
N ARG A 769 -52.66 -26.77 2.77
CA ARG A 769 -53.11 -27.26 4.08
C ARG A 769 -52.29 -28.43 4.61
N LEU A 770 -51.92 -29.39 3.74
CA LEU A 770 -51.19 -30.58 4.17
C LEU A 770 -49.78 -30.24 4.63
N GLU A 771 -49.06 -29.44 3.86
CA GLU A 771 -47.69 -28.96 4.16
C GLU A 771 -47.70 -28.11 5.42
N ALA A 772 -48.71 -27.22 5.57
CA ALA A 772 -48.89 -26.42 6.78
C ALA A 772 -49.02 -27.33 8.02
N GLN A 773 -49.88 -28.36 7.94
CA GLN A 773 -50.08 -29.32 9.02
C GLN A 773 -48.78 -30.04 9.39
N ILE A 774 -48.00 -30.48 8.39
CA ILE A 774 -46.71 -31.16 8.61
C ILE A 774 -45.75 -30.28 9.39
N HIS A 775 -45.52 -29.04 8.93
CA HIS A 775 -44.53 -28.14 9.52
C HIS A 775 -44.99 -27.58 10.87
N LEU A 776 -46.28 -27.24 11.04
CA LEU A 776 -46.80 -26.81 12.35
C LEU A 776 -46.70 -27.92 13.40
N ARG A 777 -46.97 -29.19 13.04
CA ARG A 777 -46.74 -30.32 13.96
C ARG A 777 -45.29 -30.49 14.34
N LYS A 778 -44.35 -30.32 13.37
CA LYS A 778 -42.90 -30.38 13.68
C LYS A 778 -42.51 -29.27 14.64
N ALA A 779 -43.00 -28.05 14.43
CA ALA A 779 -42.77 -26.93 15.31
C ALA A 779 -43.25 -27.20 16.75
N LEU A 780 -44.49 -27.67 16.89
CA LEU A 780 -45.16 -27.92 18.17
C LEU A 780 -44.64 -29.17 18.90
N ASN A 781 -43.98 -30.10 18.22
CA ASN A 781 -43.29 -31.23 18.86
C ASN A 781 -42.03 -30.85 19.63
N ALA A 782 -41.55 -29.60 19.50
CA ALA A 782 -40.46 -29.11 20.28
C ALA A 782 -40.87 -28.97 21.76
N LYS A 783 -39.99 -29.43 22.65
CA LYS A 783 -40.21 -29.36 24.11
C LYS A 783 -40.07 -27.98 24.70
N GLN A 784 -39.56 -27.02 23.92
CA GLN A 784 -39.29 -25.64 24.35
C GLN A 784 -40.33 -24.68 23.78
N PRO A 785 -40.82 -23.73 24.55
CA PRO A 785 -41.70 -22.68 24.05
C PRO A 785 -40.98 -21.79 23.06
N PHE A 786 -41.67 -21.32 22.03
CA PHE A 786 -41.18 -20.40 21.02
C PHE A 786 -42.21 -19.31 20.72
N PRO A 787 -41.79 -18.12 20.26
CA PRO A 787 -42.72 -17.06 19.80
C PRO A 787 -43.64 -17.57 18.68
N GLY A 788 -44.95 -17.33 18.80
CA GLY A 788 -45.93 -17.81 17.83
C GLY A 788 -46.49 -19.22 18.10
N MET A 789 -46.11 -19.88 19.23
CA MET A 789 -46.59 -21.23 19.54
C MET A 789 -48.11 -21.31 19.63
N ASP A 790 -48.77 -20.31 20.19
CA ASP A 790 -50.26 -20.33 20.34
C ASP A 790 -50.95 -20.07 18.98
N GLU A 791 -50.37 -19.23 18.14
CA GLU A 791 -50.83 -19.07 16.75
C GLU A 791 -50.64 -20.38 15.97
N ALA A 792 -49.51 -21.06 16.12
CA ALA A 792 -49.25 -22.35 15.50
C ALA A 792 -50.31 -23.41 15.90
N LYS A 793 -50.71 -23.45 17.19
CA LYS A 793 -51.77 -24.35 17.67
C LYS A 793 -53.14 -24.02 17.04
N SER A 794 -53.51 -22.73 17.02
CA SER A 794 -54.75 -22.24 16.42
C SER A 794 -54.84 -22.60 14.94
N VAL A 795 -53.80 -22.27 14.15
CA VAL A 795 -53.75 -22.58 12.73
C VAL A 795 -53.71 -24.09 12.47
N LEU A 796 -53.01 -24.87 13.30
CA LEU A 796 -53.00 -26.33 13.17
C LEU A 796 -54.42 -26.90 13.39
N ALA A 797 -55.18 -26.40 14.36
CA ALA A 797 -56.57 -26.81 14.55
C ALA A 797 -57.45 -26.47 13.34
N GLU A 798 -57.28 -25.29 12.72
CA GLU A 798 -58.01 -24.87 11.53
C GLU A 798 -57.67 -25.72 10.29
N VAL A 799 -56.46 -26.15 10.08
CA VAL A 799 -56.08 -26.98 8.92
C VAL A 799 -56.34 -28.47 9.12
N THR A 800 -56.67 -28.92 10.36
CA THR A 800 -56.97 -30.30 10.70
C THR A 800 -58.49 -30.57 10.83
N GLY A 801 -59.29 -29.50 11.11
CA GLY A 801 -60.78 -29.55 11.09
C GLY A 801 -61.28 -29.35 9.71
#